data_d5d6c32eeecde3680c004ffdb7714ce4
#
_entry.id   d5d6c32eeecde3680c004ffdb7714ce4
#
_cell.length_a   1.000
_cell.length_b   1.000
_cell.length_c   1.000
_cell.angle_alpha   90.00
_cell.angle_beta   90.00
_cell.angle_gamma   90.00
#
_symmetry.space_group_name_H-M   'P 1'
#
loop_
_entity.id
_entity.type
_entity.pdbx_description
1 polymer ?
#
loop_
_entity_poly.entity_id
_entity_poly.type
_entity_poly.pdbx_seq_one_letter_code
_entity_poly.pdbx_strand_id
1 'polypeptide(L)'
;MKVYQTDEIKNIALLGSSGSGKTTLAESMLYGSGLIKRRGTVEAKNTVSDYFPVEQEYGYSVFPTVFHVEWNNKKLNIIDCPGADDFVGGAITALNVTDQAVILINGQYGPEVGTQNAFRYTEKLKKPVIFLVNQLDSEKCDYDSIITTMQDIYGSKCVQIQYPIHTGNGFNALIDVLLMKKYSWAPEGGSPKIEDIPQDEMPKAMELHKALVEAAAENDETLMEKFFEEERLTEDELREGIRKGLVTRSIFPIFCVCAGKDMGVRRLMEFLGNVVPFVSEMPKIHNTRGEEITPDSNAPASVYFFKTGMEPHIGEVSYFKVMSGSIKPGDDLINADRGSRERIGQIYACAGANRIAVDQLNAGDIGCTVKLKDVKTGNTLNAKETENKFDFIKYPNSKYARAIKAVNEQDTEKLMAAVIKMRQEDPTWVVEQSKELRQTIVHGQGEFHLRTLKWRLENNEKLQVKFEEPKIPYRETITKSARAEYRHKKQSGGAGQFGEVHLIVEPYAEGMPDPTTYKFNGQEFKMNIKGREEIELEWGGKLVFLNSVVGGAIDARFMPAILKGVMDCMEHGPLTGSYARDVRVIVYDGKMHPVDSNELSFMLAARRAFADAFKEAGPKILEPIYDLEVFVPADFMGDVMSDLQGRRALIMGMDSEAGYQKLQAKIPLKELSNYSIALSSLTGGRASFITKFASYELVPNELQQKLIAEHAAEEAAEDDN
;
A
#
# COMPACT_ATOMS: atom_id res chain seq x y z
N MET A 1 6.26 31.82 16.56
CA MET A 1 7.27 30.75 16.51
C MET A 1 8.51 31.26 15.79
N LYS A 2 9.71 30.86 16.22
CA LYS A 2 10.99 31.16 15.54
C LYS A 2 11.02 30.55 14.14
N VAL A 3 11.68 31.20 13.18
CA VAL A 3 12.03 30.58 11.90
C VAL A 3 13.28 29.71 12.09
N TYR A 4 13.18 28.41 11.92
CA TYR A 4 14.28 27.46 12.10
C TYR A 4 15.10 27.32 10.83
N GLN A 5 16.42 27.17 10.96
CA GLN A 5 17.31 26.87 9.85
C GLN A 5 17.37 25.37 9.61
N THR A 6 17.82 24.96 8.43
CA THR A 6 17.88 23.53 8.03
C THR A 6 18.66 22.66 9.02
N ASP A 7 19.73 23.16 9.63
CA ASP A 7 20.55 22.50 10.65
C ASP A 7 19.94 22.54 12.08
N GLU A 8 18.81 23.18 12.24
CA GLU A 8 18.03 23.19 13.49
C GLU A 8 16.80 22.28 13.43
N ILE A 9 16.53 21.64 12.29
CA ILE A 9 15.32 20.84 12.02
C ILE A 9 15.65 19.36 12.06
N LYS A 10 14.80 18.58 12.72
CA LYS A 10 14.84 17.10 12.76
C LYS A 10 13.47 16.56 12.39
N ASN A 11 13.42 15.54 11.55
CA ASN A 11 12.17 14.91 11.11
C ASN A 11 12.14 13.44 11.53
N ILE A 12 11.17 13.05 12.33
CA ILE A 12 11.14 11.78 13.06
C ILE A 12 9.80 11.08 12.84
N ALA A 13 9.83 9.79 12.49
CA ALA A 13 8.65 8.93 12.48
C ALA A 13 8.60 8.10 13.77
N LEU A 14 7.45 8.10 14.46
CA LEU A 14 7.18 7.17 15.56
C LEU A 14 6.51 5.93 15.00
N LEU A 15 7.17 4.79 15.14
CA LEU A 15 6.74 3.49 14.63
C LEU A 15 6.65 2.46 15.77
N GLY A 16 6.09 1.30 15.50
CA GLY A 16 5.96 0.18 16.43
C GLY A 16 4.57 -0.42 16.43
N SER A 17 4.40 -1.52 17.13
CA SER A 17 3.14 -2.26 17.21
C SER A 17 1.98 -1.41 17.77
N SER A 18 0.76 -1.82 17.50
CA SER A 18 -0.42 -1.28 18.19
C SER A 18 -0.27 -1.50 19.70
N GLY A 19 -0.62 -0.50 20.51
CA GLY A 19 -0.49 -0.58 21.96
C GLY A 19 0.94 -0.38 22.52
N SER A 20 1.96 -0.13 21.69
CA SER A 20 3.33 0.16 22.18
C SER A 20 3.49 1.53 22.85
N GLY A 21 2.46 2.39 22.77
CA GLY A 21 2.41 3.69 23.43
C GLY A 21 2.95 4.87 22.61
N LYS A 22 2.93 4.80 21.28
CA LYS A 22 3.35 5.89 20.38
C LYS A 22 2.60 7.20 20.63
N THR A 23 1.27 7.14 20.62
CA THR A 23 0.41 8.30 20.86
C THR A 23 0.59 8.85 22.28
N THR A 24 0.79 7.97 23.27
CA THR A 24 1.12 8.37 24.66
C THR A 24 2.47 9.10 24.72
N LEU A 25 3.47 8.61 23.97
CA LEU A 25 4.77 9.28 23.84
C LEU A 25 4.62 10.66 23.18
N ALA A 26 3.84 10.74 22.08
CA ALA A 26 3.55 12.01 21.41
C ALA A 26 2.94 13.04 22.37
N GLU A 27 1.94 12.65 23.17
CA GLU A 27 1.33 13.48 24.20
C GLU A 27 2.34 13.94 25.25
N SER A 28 3.23 13.05 25.69
CA SER A 28 4.26 13.38 26.68
C SER A 28 5.33 14.32 26.11
N MET A 29 5.71 14.16 24.84
CA MET A 29 6.64 15.09 24.17
C MET A 29 6.03 16.49 24.01
N LEU A 30 4.76 16.58 23.60
CA LEU A 30 4.01 17.83 23.49
C LEU A 30 3.87 18.53 24.85
N TYR A 31 3.59 17.77 25.89
CA TYR A 31 3.49 18.29 27.26
C TYR A 31 4.85 18.71 27.80
N GLY A 32 5.88 17.89 27.64
CA GLY A 32 7.24 18.15 28.09
C GLY A 32 7.88 19.39 27.44
N SER A 33 7.52 19.68 26.18
CA SER A 33 7.93 20.90 25.45
C SER A 33 7.13 22.15 25.83
N GLY A 34 6.01 21.98 26.55
CA GLY A 34 5.11 23.07 26.92
C GLY A 34 4.14 23.49 25.81
N LEU A 35 4.08 22.78 24.69
CA LEU A 35 3.16 23.09 23.59
C LEU A 35 1.69 22.85 23.99
N ILE A 36 1.45 21.85 24.82
CA ILE A 36 0.16 21.61 25.46
C ILE A 36 0.26 21.75 26.98
N LYS A 37 -0.78 22.32 27.60
CA LYS A 37 -0.83 22.55 29.04
C LYS A 37 -1.29 21.33 29.85
N ARG A 38 -1.98 20.41 29.22
CA ARG A 38 -2.52 19.19 29.81
C ARG A 38 -2.35 18.06 28.82
N ARG A 39 -1.86 16.92 29.30
CA ARG A 39 -1.71 15.70 28.53
C ARG A 39 -3.06 15.01 28.36
N GLY A 40 -3.37 14.62 27.12
CA GLY A 40 -4.51 13.77 26.81
C GLY A 40 -4.20 12.28 27.05
N THR A 41 -5.21 11.44 26.96
CA THR A 41 -5.07 9.98 26.96
C THR A 41 -5.96 9.36 25.89
N VAL A 42 -5.57 8.20 25.39
CA VAL A 42 -6.35 7.47 24.38
C VAL A 42 -7.71 7.05 24.95
N GLU A 43 -7.74 6.62 26.21
CA GLU A 43 -8.96 6.21 26.92
C GLU A 43 -9.95 7.37 27.09
N ALA A 44 -9.44 8.58 27.32
CA ALA A 44 -10.27 9.78 27.43
C ALA A 44 -10.63 10.38 26.05
N LYS A 45 -10.13 9.80 24.95
CA LYS A 45 -10.39 10.23 23.55
C LYS A 45 -10.07 11.71 23.30
N ASN A 46 -9.03 12.23 23.93
CA ASN A 46 -8.66 13.65 23.92
C ASN A 46 -7.19 13.92 23.61
N THR A 47 -6.52 12.98 22.96
CA THR A 47 -5.15 13.14 22.49
C THR A 47 -5.08 14.09 21.30
N VAL A 48 -3.92 14.73 21.11
CA VAL A 48 -3.65 15.61 19.97
C VAL A 48 -3.52 14.83 18.67
N SER A 49 -3.06 13.58 18.76
CA SER A 49 -2.83 12.72 17.58
C SER A 49 -4.11 12.10 17.05
N ASP A 50 -4.88 11.43 17.92
CA ASP A 50 -6.09 10.69 17.52
C ASP A 50 -7.33 11.59 17.63
N TYR A 51 -7.45 12.56 16.75
CA TYR A 51 -8.54 13.55 16.80
C TYR A 51 -9.65 13.32 15.80
N PHE A 52 -9.48 12.40 14.85
CA PHE A 52 -10.56 12.04 13.93
C PHE A 52 -11.63 11.18 14.63
N PRO A 53 -12.94 11.40 14.33
CA PRO A 53 -14.01 10.64 14.97
C PRO A 53 -13.85 9.12 14.88
N VAL A 54 -13.32 8.60 13.77
CA VAL A 54 -13.08 7.16 13.59
C VAL A 54 -12.00 6.63 14.54
N GLU A 55 -10.95 7.41 14.81
CA GLU A 55 -9.89 7.06 15.74
C GLU A 55 -10.41 7.04 17.20
N GLN A 56 -11.20 8.04 17.54
CA GLN A 56 -11.85 8.13 18.85
C GLN A 56 -12.88 7.01 19.07
N GLU A 57 -13.58 6.59 18.02
CA GLU A 57 -14.53 5.46 18.08
C GLU A 57 -13.79 4.14 18.32
N TYR A 58 -12.74 3.91 17.58
CA TYR A 58 -11.97 2.66 17.65
C TYR A 58 -10.96 2.60 18.80
N GLY A 59 -10.53 3.76 19.32
CA GLY A 59 -9.51 3.85 20.38
C GLY A 59 -8.10 3.55 19.91
N TYR A 60 -7.80 3.75 18.61
CA TYR A 60 -6.44 3.66 18.05
C TYR A 60 -6.29 4.45 16.76
N SER A 61 -5.03 4.78 16.46
CA SER A 61 -4.65 5.62 15.33
C SER A 61 -4.96 4.94 13.99
N VAL A 62 -5.56 5.67 13.08
CA VAL A 62 -5.86 5.27 11.69
C VAL A 62 -4.99 6.05 10.71
N PHE A 63 -4.74 7.31 10.99
CA PHE A 63 -3.95 8.22 10.15
C PHE A 63 -2.63 8.60 10.81
N PRO A 64 -1.58 8.85 10.00
CA PRO A 64 -0.36 9.46 10.53
C PRO A 64 -0.65 10.90 10.92
N THR A 65 -0.31 11.29 12.14
CA THR A 65 -0.53 12.65 12.64
C THR A 65 0.78 13.39 12.77
N VAL A 66 0.83 14.58 12.16
CA VAL A 66 2.01 15.45 12.16
C VAL A 66 1.92 16.45 13.30
N PHE A 67 2.97 16.54 14.11
CA PHE A 67 3.13 17.58 15.12
C PHE A 67 4.61 17.99 15.23
N HIS A 68 4.89 19.04 15.95
CA HIS A 68 6.25 19.46 16.26
C HIS A 68 6.42 19.72 17.74
N VAL A 69 7.66 19.65 18.19
CA VAL A 69 8.08 20.16 19.50
C VAL A 69 9.30 21.04 19.34
N GLU A 70 9.37 22.10 20.14
CA GLU A 70 10.54 22.97 20.24
C GLU A 70 11.36 22.54 21.45
N TRP A 71 12.61 22.13 21.24
CA TRP A 71 13.49 21.65 22.31
C TRP A 71 14.92 22.09 22.09
N ASN A 72 15.50 22.79 23.09
CA ASN A 72 16.89 23.29 23.06
C ASN A 72 17.26 24.01 21.75
N ASN A 73 16.43 24.94 21.32
CA ASN A 73 16.56 25.67 20.04
C ASN A 73 16.50 24.86 18.77
N LYS A 74 16.07 23.59 18.84
CA LYS A 74 15.78 22.72 17.70
C LYS A 74 14.29 22.56 17.53
N LYS A 75 13.85 22.35 16.29
CA LYS A 75 12.50 21.95 15.93
C LYS A 75 12.50 20.47 15.57
N LEU A 76 11.76 19.68 16.33
CA LEU A 76 11.54 18.28 16.06
C LEU A 76 10.16 18.13 15.40
N ASN A 77 10.10 17.91 14.10
CA ASN A 77 8.88 17.49 13.44
C ASN A 77 8.69 15.99 13.65
N ILE A 78 7.54 15.59 14.14
CA ILE A 78 7.26 14.23 14.55
C ILE A 78 6.00 13.77 13.84
N ILE A 79 6.02 12.56 13.31
CA ILE A 79 4.85 11.92 12.72
C ILE A 79 4.52 10.69 13.54
N ASP A 80 3.41 10.76 14.28
CA ASP A 80 2.85 9.62 15.02
C ASP A 80 2.10 8.71 14.02
N CYS A 81 2.57 7.48 13.87
CA CYS A 81 2.07 6.55 12.86
C CYS A 81 1.14 5.50 13.46
N PRO A 82 0.11 5.08 12.73
CA PRO A 82 -0.69 3.92 13.11
C PRO A 82 0.18 2.68 13.36
N GLY A 83 -0.18 1.89 14.37
CA GLY A 83 0.57 0.67 14.71
C GLY A 83 0.01 -0.61 14.13
N ALA A 84 -1.18 -0.58 13.54
CA ALA A 84 -1.79 -1.74 12.89
C ALA A 84 -1.32 -1.85 11.42
N ASP A 85 -1.00 -3.05 10.97
CA ASP A 85 -0.54 -3.32 9.59
C ASP A 85 -1.55 -2.92 8.52
N ASP A 86 -2.83 -2.90 8.84
CA ASP A 86 -3.89 -2.43 7.97
C ASP A 86 -3.72 -0.95 7.56
N PHE A 87 -3.02 -0.16 8.37
CA PHE A 87 -2.73 1.26 8.12
C PHE A 87 -1.26 1.54 7.81
N VAL A 88 -0.55 0.55 7.30
CA VAL A 88 0.87 0.65 6.95
C VAL A 88 1.19 1.80 5.99
N GLY A 89 0.22 2.23 5.19
CA GLY A 89 0.36 3.41 4.31
C GLY A 89 0.81 4.65 5.07
N GLY A 90 0.29 4.87 6.28
CA GLY A 90 0.70 5.97 7.15
C GLY A 90 2.17 5.91 7.57
N ALA A 91 2.66 4.73 7.96
CA ALA A 91 4.06 4.51 8.32
C ALA A 91 5.00 4.72 7.12
N ILE A 92 4.61 4.23 5.94
CA ILE A 92 5.39 4.40 4.70
C ILE A 92 5.43 5.87 4.28
N THR A 93 4.30 6.58 4.35
CA THR A 93 4.25 8.03 4.11
C THR A 93 5.21 8.77 5.04
N ALA A 94 5.15 8.50 6.34
CA ALA A 94 6.03 9.13 7.32
C ALA A 94 7.50 8.84 7.04
N LEU A 95 7.88 7.59 6.79
CA LEU A 95 9.27 7.21 6.50
C LEU A 95 9.83 7.85 5.23
N ASN A 96 8.99 8.15 4.23
CA ASN A 96 9.47 8.81 3.01
C ASN A 96 9.80 10.30 3.22
N VAL A 97 9.18 10.95 4.20
CA VAL A 97 9.37 12.39 4.44
C VAL A 97 10.16 12.73 5.71
N THR A 98 10.35 11.75 6.61
CA THR A 98 11.19 11.90 7.78
C THR A 98 12.61 11.40 7.53
N ASP A 99 13.54 11.80 8.38
CA ASP A 99 14.97 11.50 8.22
C ASP A 99 15.37 10.28 9.07
N GLN A 100 14.61 9.98 10.12
CA GLN A 100 14.86 8.87 11.04
C GLN A 100 13.58 8.31 11.64
N ALA A 101 13.69 7.12 12.21
CA ALA A 101 12.60 6.43 12.87
C ALA A 101 12.92 6.14 14.34
N VAL A 102 11.93 6.35 15.21
CA VAL A 102 11.91 5.84 16.58
C VAL A 102 10.91 4.69 16.61
N ILE A 103 11.40 3.47 16.85
CA ILE A 103 10.58 2.27 16.92
C ILE A 103 10.32 1.92 18.38
N LEU A 104 9.06 2.04 18.81
CA LEU A 104 8.66 1.72 20.16
C LEU A 104 8.49 0.21 20.33
N ILE A 105 9.07 -0.28 21.41
CA ILE A 105 8.95 -1.67 21.88
C ILE A 105 8.09 -1.68 23.13
N ASN A 106 7.10 -2.55 23.13
CA ASN A 106 6.24 -2.75 24.28
C ASN A 106 7.03 -3.47 25.38
N GLY A 107 7.17 -2.86 26.55
CA GLY A 107 7.89 -3.45 27.70
C GLY A 107 7.24 -4.72 28.26
N GLN A 108 5.96 -4.92 27.96
CA GLN A 108 5.23 -6.11 28.42
C GLN A 108 5.44 -7.32 27.49
N TYR A 109 5.60 -7.08 26.16
CA TYR A 109 5.62 -8.15 25.16
C TYR A 109 6.93 -8.24 24.39
N GLY A 110 7.82 -7.24 24.53
CA GLY A 110 9.06 -7.16 23.74
C GLY A 110 8.81 -6.82 22.27
N PRO A 111 9.74 -7.19 21.39
CA PRO A 111 9.59 -6.94 19.94
C PRO A 111 8.48 -7.78 19.34
N GLU A 112 7.35 -7.16 19.07
CA GLU A 112 6.20 -7.77 18.42
C GLU A 112 6.34 -7.74 16.88
N VAL A 113 5.40 -8.37 16.19
CA VAL A 113 5.34 -8.43 14.72
C VAL A 113 5.33 -7.04 14.10
N GLY A 114 4.51 -6.12 14.63
CA GLY A 114 4.47 -4.74 14.14
C GLY A 114 5.81 -4.01 14.29
N THR A 115 6.59 -4.35 15.32
CA THR A 115 7.96 -3.86 15.50
C THR A 115 8.89 -4.37 14.39
N GLN A 116 8.83 -5.67 14.09
CA GLN A 116 9.63 -6.29 13.04
C GLN A 116 9.24 -5.76 11.64
N ASN A 117 7.94 -5.58 11.37
CA ASN A 117 7.46 -4.99 10.14
C ASN A 117 7.93 -3.54 9.99
N ALA A 118 7.82 -2.73 11.04
CA ALA A 118 8.34 -1.36 11.05
C ALA A 118 9.84 -1.32 10.73
N PHE A 119 10.63 -2.19 11.34
CA PHE A 119 12.07 -2.27 11.09
C PHE A 119 12.37 -2.63 9.61
N ARG A 120 11.67 -3.61 9.02
CA ARG A 120 11.83 -3.97 7.60
C ARG A 120 11.58 -2.79 6.66
N TYR A 121 10.59 -1.94 6.93
CA TYR A 121 10.36 -0.73 6.14
C TYR A 121 11.50 0.27 6.29
N THR A 122 12.08 0.41 7.49
CA THR A 122 13.25 1.29 7.68
C THR A 122 14.49 0.74 6.97
N GLU A 123 14.65 -0.59 6.88
CA GLU A 123 15.73 -1.22 6.11
C GLU A 123 15.60 -0.93 4.61
N LYS A 124 14.41 -1.15 4.07
CA LYS A 124 14.11 -0.90 2.66
C LYS A 124 14.36 0.56 2.26
N LEU A 125 14.04 1.50 3.13
CA LEU A 125 14.20 2.93 2.92
C LEU A 125 15.54 3.48 3.48
N LYS A 126 16.40 2.61 4.01
CA LYS A 126 17.71 2.94 4.61
C LYS A 126 17.65 4.05 5.66
N LYS A 127 16.61 4.07 6.49
CA LYS A 127 16.44 5.08 7.54
C LYS A 127 17.20 4.71 8.81
N PRO A 128 17.87 5.66 9.48
CA PRO A 128 18.36 5.51 10.85
C PRO A 128 17.25 5.07 11.80
N VAL A 129 17.59 4.19 12.73
CA VAL A 129 16.63 3.62 13.70
C VAL A 129 17.12 3.84 15.11
N ILE A 130 16.22 4.28 15.98
CA ILE A 130 16.37 4.31 17.43
C ILE A 130 15.27 3.42 18.00
N PHE A 131 15.65 2.45 18.83
CA PHE A 131 14.69 1.66 19.56
C PHE A 131 14.36 2.30 20.91
N LEU A 132 13.11 2.22 21.30
CA LEU A 132 12.61 2.81 22.52
C LEU A 132 11.77 1.80 23.30
N VAL A 133 12.32 1.23 24.36
CA VAL A 133 11.55 0.35 25.26
C VAL A 133 10.67 1.22 26.16
N ASN A 134 9.36 1.06 26.02
CA ASN A 134 8.33 1.80 26.73
C ASN A 134 7.58 0.90 27.70
N GLN A 135 6.78 1.48 28.60
CA GLN A 135 5.96 0.73 29.59
C GLN A 135 6.82 -0.08 30.59
N LEU A 136 7.95 0.48 31.00
CA LEU A 136 8.86 -0.14 31.96
C LEU A 136 8.24 -0.34 33.34
N ASP A 137 7.14 0.32 33.63
CA ASP A 137 6.34 0.18 34.85
C ASP A 137 5.35 -0.99 34.83
N SER A 138 5.28 -1.75 33.74
CA SER A 138 4.49 -2.97 33.65
C SER A 138 5.10 -4.07 34.50
N GLU A 139 4.30 -4.73 35.35
CA GLU A 139 4.73 -5.88 36.15
C GLU A 139 5.28 -7.06 35.34
N LYS A 140 4.90 -7.12 34.04
CA LYS A 140 5.35 -8.15 33.11
C LYS A 140 6.62 -7.76 32.34
N CYS A 141 7.18 -6.58 32.58
CA CYS A 141 8.37 -6.13 31.89
C CYS A 141 9.61 -6.88 32.37
N ASP A 142 10.19 -7.68 31.49
CA ASP A 142 11.50 -8.30 31.63
C ASP A 142 12.48 -7.64 30.66
N TYR A 143 13.16 -6.62 31.12
CA TYR A 143 14.02 -5.78 30.28
C TYR A 143 15.19 -6.57 29.70
N ASP A 144 15.86 -7.42 30.49
CA ASP A 144 17.04 -8.17 30.04
C ASP A 144 16.65 -9.20 28.94
N SER A 145 15.50 -9.85 29.10
CA SER A 145 14.94 -10.74 28.08
C SER A 145 14.59 -9.98 26.79
N ILE A 146 14.04 -8.76 26.90
CA ILE A 146 13.75 -7.90 25.75
C ILE A 146 15.04 -7.57 24.99
N ILE A 147 16.10 -7.14 25.69
CA ILE A 147 17.39 -6.81 25.06
C ILE A 147 17.99 -8.03 24.36
N THR A 148 17.97 -9.20 24.99
CA THR A 148 18.46 -10.45 24.37
C THR A 148 17.69 -10.73 23.08
N THR A 149 16.36 -10.68 23.12
CA THR A 149 15.52 -10.89 21.94
C THR A 149 15.78 -9.87 20.84
N MET A 150 16.00 -8.60 21.19
CA MET A 150 16.36 -7.57 20.23
C MET A 150 17.72 -7.82 19.54
N GLN A 151 18.71 -8.26 20.31
CA GLN A 151 20.02 -8.61 19.77
C GLN A 151 19.95 -9.84 18.86
N ASP A 152 19.12 -10.82 19.20
CA ASP A 152 18.88 -12.00 18.36
C ASP A 152 18.21 -11.63 17.02
N ILE A 153 17.24 -10.70 17.03
CA ILE A 153 16.50 -10.30 15.83
C ILE A 153 17.27 -9.28 14.98
N TYR A 154 17.86 -8.25 15.62
CA TYR A 154 18.44 -7.07 14.94
C TYR A 154 19.97 -7.05 14.97
N GLY A 155 20.60 -7.99 15.66
CA GLY A 155 22.05 -8.17 15.73
C GLY A 155 22.75 -7.30 16.77
N SER A 156 24.08 -7.39 16.77
CA SER A 156 24.98 -6.68 17.70
C SER A 156 24.99 -5.15 17.54
N LYS A 157 24.37 -4.63 16.49
CA LYS A 157 24.18 -3.19 16.26
C LYS A 157 23.24 -2.54 17.27
N CYS A 158 22.46 -3.32 18.02
CA CYS A 158 21.61 -2.87 19.11
C CYS A 158 22.46 -2.51 20.33
N VAL A 159 22.63 -1.22 20.58
CA VAL A 159 23.50 -0.70 21.65
C VAL A 159 22.68 0.06 22.68
N GLN A 160 22.78 -0.33 23.93
CA GLN A 160 22.03 0.30 25.01
C GLN A 160 22.64 1.68 25.35
N ILE A 161 21.82 2.72 25.19
CA ILE A 161 22.13 4.07 25.70
C ILE A 161 21.66 4.22 27.15
N GLN A 162 20.60 3.49 27.50
CA GLN A 162 20.00 3.51 28.82
C GLN A 162 19.56 2.10 29.24
N TYR A 163 19.51 1.88 30.55
CA TYR A 163 18.86 0.72 31.12
C TYR A 163 18.15 1.07 32.43
N PRO A 164 17.01 0.41 32.78
CA PRO A 164 16.32 0.62 34.05
C PRO A 164 17.05 -0.07 35.19
N ILE A 165 17.08 0.56 36.37
CA ILE A 165 17.61 -0.11 37.59
C ILE A 165 16.68 -1.24 37.99
N HIS A 166 15.38 -1.03 37.87
CA HIS A 166 14.34 -2.06 38.06
C HIS A 166 13.13 -1.74 37.18
N THR A 167 12.30 -2.75 36.95
CA THR A 167 11.06 -2.64 36.15
C THR A 167 9.84 -3.00 37.04
N GLY A 168 8.64 -2.78 36.49
CA GLY A 168 7.39 -3.03 37.18
C GLY A 168 6.89 -1.84 37.99
N ASN A 169 5.97 -2.07 38.90
CA ASN A 169 5.28 -1.03 39.69
C ASN A 169 6.21 -0.05 40.41
N GLY A 170 7.45 -0.44 40.68
CA GLY A 170 8.45 0.40 41.33
C GLY A 170 9.36 1.18 40.37
N PHE A 171 9.15 1.09 39.05
CA PHE A 171 9.99 1.80 38.08
C PHE A 171 9.98 3.33 38.33
N ASN A 172 11.15 3.85 38.66
CA ASN A 172 11.37 5.28 38.90
C ASN A 172 12.79 5.76 38.59
N ALA A 173 13.68 4.90 38.11
CA ALA A 173 15.05 5.27 37.84
C ALA A 173 15.66 4.47 36.70
N LEU A 174 16.55 5.13 35.93
CA LEU A 174 17.37 4.52 34.88
C LEU A 174 18.81 5.05 34.95
N ILE A 175 19.72 4.32 34.34
CA ILE A 175 21.12 4.73 34.12
C ILE A 175 21.25 5.10 32.65
N ASP A 176 21.83 6.28 32.41
CA ASP A 176 22.24 6.73 31.08
C ASP A 176 23.74 6.49 30.91
N VAL A 177 24.10 5.54 30.07
CA VAL A 177 25.50 5.13 29.87
C VAL A 177 26.26 6.05 28.92
N LEU A 178 25.57 6.90 28.14
CA LEU A 178 26.20 7.94 27.33
C LEU A 178 26.75 9.04 28.24
N LEU A 179 25.97 9.50 29.20
CA LEU A 179 26.31 10.60 30.12
C LEU A 179 26.90 10.10 31.45
N MET A 180 26.89 8.79 31.70
CA MET A 180 27.31 8.17 32.97
C MET A 180 26.63 8.80 34.18
N LYS A 181 25.30 8.93 34.12
CA LYS A 181 24.44 9.51 35.17
C LYS A 181 23.21 8.65 35.42
N LYS A 182 22.72 8.71 36.66
CA LYS A 182 21.44 8.16 37.08
C LYS A 182 20.36 9.24 36.93
N TYR A 183 19.25 8.86 36.35
CA TYR A 183 18.03 9.65 36.29
C TYR A 183 16.96 9.01 37.15
N SER A 184 16.38 9.77 38.07
CA SER A 184 15.30 9.28 38.93
C SER A 184 14.14 10.25 39.00
N TRP A 185 12.94 9.73 39.23
CA TRP A 185 11.70 10.50 39.20
C TRP A 185 10.88 10.25 40.50
N ALA A 186 10.05 11.25 40.81
CA ALA A 186 8.93 11.05 41.73
C ALA A 186 7.86 10.16 41.07
N PRO A 187 6.94 9.55 41.83
CA PRO A 187 5.92 8.64 41.30
C PRO A 187 5.04 9.26 40.19
N GLU A 188 4.81 10.56 40.22
CA GLU A 188 4.07 11.35 39.25
C GLU A 188 4.86 11.67 37.97
N GLY A 189 6.15 11.38 37.94
CA GLY A 189 7.04 11.63 36.81
C GLY A 189 7.48 13.09 36.65
N GLY A 190 7.71 13.52 35.41
CA GLY A 190 8.08 14.90 35.09
C GLY A 190 9.58 15.15 35.00
N SER A 191 10.10 16.18 35.66
CA SER A 191 11.53 16.51 35.62
C SER A 191 12.36 15.53 36.47
N PRO A 192 13.43 14.93 35.92
CA PRO A 192 14.25 14.01 36.65
C PRO A 192 15.16 14.68 37.68
N LYS A 193 15.51 13.97 38.74
CA LYS A 193 16.70 14.24 39.54
C LYS A 193 17.87 13.51 38.89
N ILE A 194 18.96 14.23 38.62
CA ILE A 194 20.18 13.67 38.01
C ILE A 194 21.21 13.48 39.11
N GLU A 195 21.71 12.27 39.25
CA GLU A 195 22.63 11.84 40.33
C GLU A 195 23.79 11.04 39.73
N ASP A 196 24.82 10.81 40.56
CA ASP A 196 25.89 9.88 40.21
C ASP A 196 25.38 8.45 40.27
N ILE A 197 26.01 7.58 39.48
CA ILE A 197 25.64 6.18 39.41
C ILE A 197 25.97 5.49 40.74
N PRO A 198 25.04 4.72 41.32
CA PRO A 198 25.31 3.92 42.53
C PRO A 198 26.48 2.95 42.32
N GLN A 199 27.22 2.67 43.40
CA GLN A 199 28.42 1.81 43.34
C GLN A 199 28.11 0.38 42.86
N ASP A 200 26.98 -0.15 43.21
CA ASP A 200 26.49 -1.47 42.77
C ASP A 200 26.12 -1.55 41.29
N GLU A 201 25.70 -0.43 40.70
CA GLU A 201 25.39 -0.33 39.25
C GLU A 201 26.60 0.06 38.39
N MET A 202 27.66 0.60 38.97
CA MET A 202 28.83 1.10 38.28
C MET A 202 29.50 0.05 37.36
N PRO A 203 29.70 -1.23 37.75
CA PRO A 203 30.31 -2.22 36.88
C PRO A 203 29.53 -2.44 35.57
N LYS A 204 28.20 -2.59 35.66
CA LYS A 204 27.29 -2.76 34.50
C LYS A 204 27.31 -1.51 33.61
N ALA A 205 27.24 -0.35 34.24
CA ALA A 205 27.27 0.93 33.50
C ALA A 205 28.57 1.11 32.72
N MET A 206 29.71 0.79 33.31
CA MET A 206 31.04 0.87 32.65
C MET A 206 31.19 -0.12 31.52
N GLU A 207 30.71 -1.35 31.68
CA GLU A 207 30.72 -2.38 30.63
C GLU A 207 29.92 -1.90 29.41
N LEU A 208 28.69 -1.42 29.63
CA LEU A 208 27.84 -0.91 28.57
C LEU A 208 28.37 0.40 27.95
N HIS A 209 28.94 1.29 28.75
CA HIS A 209 29.62 2.49 28.26
C HIS A 209 30.79 2.12 27.33
N LYS A 210 31.62 1.18 27.73
CA LYS A 210 32.74 0.70 26.88
C LYS A 210 32.23 0.15 25.56
N ALA A 211 31.21 -0.70 25.57
CA ALA A 211 30.59 -1.23 24.34
C ALA A 211 30.03 -0.11 23.44
N LEU A 212 29.43 0.94 24.04
CA LEU A 212 28.96 2.10 23.29
C LEU A 212 30.10 2.91 22.67
N VAL A 213 31.20 3.11 23.39
CA VAL A 213 32.39 3.81 22.89
C VAL A 213 33.03 3.05 21.72
N GLU A 214 33.19 1.73 21.85
CA GLU A 214 33.70 0.86 20.78
C GLU A 214 32.82 0.97 19.53
N ALA A 215 31.48 0.79 19.67
CA ALA A 215 30.55 0.88 18.56
C ALA A 215 30.56 2.28 17.90
N ALA A 216 30.71 3.36 18.68
CA ALA A 216 30.80 4.70 18.13
C ALA A 216 32.10 4.96 17.40
N ALA A 217 33.24 4.49 17.93
CA ALA A 217 34.55 4.65 17.33
C ALA A 217 34.68 3.92 15.98
N GLU A 218 34.04 2.78 15.80
CA GLU A 218 34.03 2.00 14.53
C GLU A 218 33.52 2.78 13.31
N ASN A 219 32.81 3.90 13.52
CA ASN A 219 32.20 4.68 12.44
C ASN A 219 33.08 5.82 11.90
N ASP A 220 34.28 6.01 12.49
CA ASP A 220 35.19 7.08 12.09
C ASP A 220 36.63 6.69 12.36
N GLU A 221 37.51 6.79 11.35
CA GLU A 221 38.92 6.42 11.47
C GLU A 221 39.67 7.20 12.56
N THR A 222 39.38 8.51 12.68
CA THR A 222 40.01 9.38 13.69
C THR A 222 39.54 9.02 15.10
N LEU A 223 38.26 8.70 15.27
CA LEU A 223 37.73 8.24 16.58
C LEU A 223 38.27 6.88 16.96
N MET A 224 38.47 6.01 15.96
CA MET A 224 39.04 4.68 16.16
C MET A 224 40.51 4.77 16.59
N GLU A 225 41.34 5.59 15.91
CA GLU A 225 42.73 5.84 16.29
C GLU A 225 42.82 6.37 17.74
N LYS A 226 42.03 7.36 18.05
CA LYS A 226 41.96 7.93 19.41
C LYS A 226 41.53 6.91 20.46
N PHE A 227 40.55 6.10 20.17
CA PHE A 227 40.11 5.02 21.06
C PHE A 227 41.21 4.00 21.35
N PHE A 228 42.03 3.62 20.34
CA PHE A 228 43.15 2.73 20.53
C PHE A 228 44.29 3.35 21.37
N GLU A 229 44.45 4.68 21.32
CA GLU A 229 45.47 5.38 22.09
C GLU A 229 45.06 5.68 23.52
N GLU A 230 43.81 6.12 23.73
CA GLU A 230 43.34 6.65 25.01
C GLU A 230 42.29 5.75 25.72
N GLU A 231 41.76 4.72 25.05
CA GLU A 231 40.65 3.86 25.48
C GLU A 231 39.37 4.63 25.90
N ARG A 232 39.22 5.88 25.44
CA ARG A 232 38.09 6.75 25.75
C ARG A 232 37.83 7.76 24.63
N LEU A 233 36.57 8.24 24.59
CA LEU A 233 36.15 9.38 23.77
C LEU A 233 35.54 10.44 24.68
N THR A 234 35.63 11.70 24.26
CA THR A 234 34.85 12.78 24.90
C THR A 234 33.38 12.62 24.57
N GLU A 235 32.50 13.28 25.32
CA GLU A 235 31.05 13.23 25.08
C GLU A 235 30.67 13.69 23.67
N ASP A 236 31.29 14.77 23.17
CA ASP A 236 31.04 15.29 21.82
C ASP A 236 31.50 14.31 20.73
N GLU A 237 32.66 13.68 20.89
CA GLU A 237 33.17 12.65 19.98
C GLU A 237 32.29 11.41 19.99
N LEU A 238 31.82 10.99 21.16
CA LEU A 238 30.90 9.88 21.30
C LEU A 238 29.57 10.16 20.60
N ARG A 239 29.03 11.35 20.75
CA ARG A 239 27.83 11.82 20.05
C ARG A 239 28.03 11.83 18.54
N GLU A 240 29.19 12.28 18.05
CA GLU A 240 29.52 12.29 16.64
C GLU A 240 29.62 10.87 16.07
N GLY A 241 30.30 9.96 16.77
CA GLY A 241 30.40 8.54 16.38
C GLY A 241 29.03 7.86 16.30
N ILE A 242 28.17 8.09 17.27
CA ILE A 242 26.78 7.59 17.27
C ILE A 242 26.01 8.17 16.08
N ARG A 243 26.14 9.48 15.78
CA ARG A 243 25.49 10.12 14.64
C ARG A 243 25.90 9.49 13.33
N LYS A 244 27.19 9.30 13.10
CA LYS A 244 27.70 8.61 11.91
C LYS A 244 27.20 7.17 11.82
N GLY A 245 27.19 6.45 12.95
CA GLY A 245 26.65 5.10 13.05
C GLY A 245 25.14 5.01 12.76
N LEU A 246 24.37 6.01 13.11
CA LEU A 246 22.96 6.13 12.74
C LEU A 246 22.79 6.28 11.23
N VAL A 247 23.54 7.18 10.57
CA VAL A 247 23.48 7.39 9.11
C VAL A 247 23.85 6.12 8.35
N THR A 248 24.92 5.44 8.75
CA THR A 248 25.39 4.19 8.12
C THR A 248 24.59 2.96 8.53
N ARG A 249 23.70 3.09 9.53
CA ARG A 249 22.93 1.98 10.13
C ARG A 249 23.83 0.89 10.74
N SER A 250 24.95 1.27 11.26
CA SER A 250 25.87 0.40 12.03
C SER A 250 25.54 0.38 13.52
N ILE A 251 24.82 1.40 14.03
CA ILE A 251 24.35 1.49 15.42
C ILE A 251 22.82 1.68 15.42
N PHE A 252 22.15 0.93 16.29
CA PHE A 252 20.74 1.09 16.65
C PHE A 252 20.66 1.38 18.17
N PRO A 253 20.63 2.66 18.57
CA PRO A 253 20.56 3.02 19.98
C PRO A 253 19.27 2.55 20.64
N ILE A 254 19.36 2.03 21.88
CA ILE A 254 18.22 1.63 22.68
C ILE A 254 18.04 2.61 23.85
N PHE A 255 16.86 3.21 23.91
CA PHE A 255 16.41 4.10 24.99
C PHE A 255 15.32 3.45 25.82
N CYS A 256 15.10 4.01 27.00
CA CYS A 256 14.15 3.57 28.00
C CYS A 256 13.21 4.70 28.40
N VAL A 257 11.88 4.45 28.37
CA VAL A 257 10.89 5.43 28.82
C VAL A 257 9.70 4.76 29.54
N CYS A 258 9.00 5.51 30.35
CA CYS A 258 7.63 5.27 30.74
C CYS A 258 6.81 6.48 30.32
N ALA A 259 6.34 6.48 29.05
CA ALA A 259 5.65 7.60 28.45
C ALA A 259 4.37 7.98 29.22
N GLY A 260 3.63 6.98 29.75
CA GLY A 260 2.45 7.20 30.55
C GLY A 260 2.68 8.03 31.81
N LYS A 261 3.89 8.03 32.35
CA LYS A 261 4.29 8.78 33.55
C LYS A 261 5.26 9.93 33.27
N ASP A 262 5.51 10.25 32.00
CA ASP A 262 6.49 11.31 31.58
C ASP A 262 7.90 11.06 32.17
N MET A 263 8.33 9.80 32.25
CA MET A 263 9.68 9.44 32.71
C MET A 263 10.56 9.05 31.52
N GLY A 264 11.74 9.67 31.40
CA GLY A 264 12.70 9.47 30.32
C GLY A 264 12.45 10.29 29.07
N VAL A 265 11.25 10.83 28.83
CA VAL A 265 10.83 11.50 27.60
C VAL A 265 11.67 12.74 27.29
N ARG A 266 11.97 13.60 28.28
CA ARG A 266 12.80 14.80 28.08
C ARG A 266 14.23 14.47 27.66
N ARG A 267 14.79 13.40 28.24
CA ARG A 267 16.13 12.93 27.86
C ARG A 267 16.16 12.35 26.45
N LEU A 268 15.09 11.68 26.05
CA LEU A 268 14.92 11.26 24.65
C LEU A 268 14.87 12.48 23.72
N MET A 269 14.06 13.50 24.02
CA MET A 269 14.00 14.74 23.22
C MET A 269 15.34 15.44 23.11
N GLU A 270 16.13 15.47 24.19
CA GLU A 270 17.49 16.01 24.16
C GLU A 270 18.40 15.24 23.20
N PHE A 271 18.36 13.90 23.24
CA PHE A 271 19.13 13.06 22.32
C PHE A 271 18.68 13.27 20.85
N LEU A 272 17.38 13.30 20.61
CA LEU A 272 16.81 13.56 19.29
C LEU A 272 17.22 14.94 18.76
N GLY A 273 17.31 15.95 19.61
CA GLY A 273 17.77 17.29 19.22
C GLY A 273 19.27 17.37 18.93
N ASN A 274 20.09 16.71 19.74
CA ASN A 274 21.55 16.93 19.78
C ASN A 274 22.37 15.84 19.08
N VAL A 275 21.89 14.58 19.00
CA VAL A 275 22.68 13.46 18.53
C VAL A 275 22.24 12.95 17.15
N VAL A 276 20.93 12.88 16.89
CA VAL A 276 20.46 12.35 15.60
C VAL A 276 20.92 13.20 14.42
N PRO A 277 21.09 12.59 13.21
CA PRO A 277 21.59 13.31 12.04
C PRO A 277 20.76 14.56 11.68
N PHE A 278 21.41 15.57 11.15
CA PHE A 278 20.74 16.70 10.50
C PHE A 278 20.21 16.30 9.13
N VAL A 279 19.25 17.04 8.61
CA VAL A 279 18.71 16.80 7.26
C VAL A 279 19.81 16.79 6.19
N SER A 280 20.82 17.66 6.34
CA SER A 280 21.98 17.78 5.42
C SER A 280 22.98 16.61 5.51
N GLU A 281 22.98 15.85 6.60
CA GLU A 281 23.84 14.67 6.80
C GLU A 281 23.23 13.37 6.27
N MET A 282 21.93 13.41 5.94
CA MET A 282 21.22 12.27 5.38
C MET A 282 21.58 12.06 3.90
N PRO A 283 21.43 10.82 3.37
CA PRO A 283 21.58 10.56 1.95
C PRO A 283 20.76 11.54 1.12
N LYS A 284 21.37 12.09 0.07
CA LYS A 284 20.74 13.07 -0.79
C LYS A 284 19.51 12.52 -1.48
N ILE A 285 18.50 13.35 -1.61
CA ILE A 285 17.27 13.04 -2.32
C ILE A 285 17.49 13.36 -3.81
N HIS A 286 16.95 12.53 -4.68
CA HIS A 286 17.00 12.74 -6.13
C HIS A 286 15.60 13.08 -6.65
N ASN A 287 15.56 13.96 -7.63
CA ASN A 287 14.34 14.21 -8.40
C ASN A 287 14.13 13.10 -9.46
N THR A 288 13.02 13.11 -10.18
CA THR A 288 12.70 12.12 -11.21
C THR A 288 13.69 12.08 -12.38
N ARG A 289 14.55 13.11 -12.53
CA ARG A 289 15.64 13.16 -13.52
C ARG A 289 16.95 12.59 -13.00
N GLY A 290 16.98 12.17 -11.74
CA GLY A 290 18.20 11.66 -11.08
C GLY A 290 19.14 12.75 -10.57
N GLU A 291 18.71 14.01 -10.56
CA GLU A 291 19.51 15.13 -10.05
C GLU A 291 19.42 15.19 -8.51
N GLU A 292 20.57 15.40 -7.87
CA GLU A 292 20.65 15.54 -6.42
C GLU A 292 20.03 16.86 -5.95
N ILE A 293 19.14 16.79 -4.97
CA ILE A 293 18.54 17.93 -4.33
C ILE A 293 19.15 18.12 -2.94
N THR A 294 19.79 19.26 -2.75
CA THR A 294 20.35 19.66 -1.46
C THR A 294 19.31 20.49 -0.70
N PRO A 295 19.08 20.21 0.58
CA PRO A 295 18.19 21.01 1.43
C PRO A 295 18.86 22.35 1.79
N ASP A 296 18.91 23.28 0.85
CA ASP A 296 19.46 24.64 1.01
C ASP A 296 18.32 25.66 1.00
N SER A 297 18.18 26.44 2.07
CA SER A 297 17.13 27.45 2.22
C SER A 297 17.31 28.66 1.31
N ASN A 298 18.49 28.85 0.69
CA ASN A 298 18.76 29.93 -0.27
C ASN A 298 18.49 29.51 -1.72
N ALA A 299 18.28 28.22 -1.99
CA ALA A 299 17.96 27.72 -3.32
C ALA A 299 16.49 28.07 -3.70
N PRO A 300 16.11 27.95 -4.98
CA PRO A 300 14.71 28.05 -5.37
C PRO A 300 13.84 27.04 -4.65
N ALA A 301 12.63 27.44 -4.27
CA ALA A 301 11.71 26.60 -3.52
C ALA A 301 11.20 25.41 -4.33
N SER A 302 11.29 24.23 -3.75
CA SER A 302 10.60 23.00 -4.18
C SER A 302 9.93 22.37 -2.97
N VAL A 303 8.62 22.11 -3.08
CA VAL A 303 7.78 21.68 -1.97
C VAL A 303 7.03 20.41 -2.38
N TYR A 304 7.19 19.33 -1.61
CA TYR A 304 6.55 18.04 -1.86
C TYR A 304 5.36 17.86 -0.93
N PHE A 305 4.18 17.63 -1.51
CA PHE A 305 2.92 17.42 -0.81
C PHE A 305 2.70 15.92 -0.58
N PHE A 306 2.93 15.45 0.64
CA PHE A 306 2.95 14.02 0.95
C PHE A 306 1.68 13.47 1.59
N LYS A 307 0.79 14.35 2.06
CA LYS A 307 -0.43 13.92 2.74
C LYS A 307 -1.52 14.97 2.58
N THR A 308 -2.76 14.50 2.43
CA THR A 308 -3.98 15.30 2.53
C THR A 308 -4.78 14.82 3.73
N GLY A 309 -5.38 15.72 4.50
CA GLY A 309 -6.34 15.43 5.55
C GLY A 309 -7.67 16.13 5.25
N MET A 310 -8.78 15.44 5.46
CA MET A 310 -10.11 16.02 5.33
C MET A 310 -10.68 16.28 6.71
N GLU A 311 -10.63 17.53 7.14
CA GLU A 311 -11.05 17.90 8.48
C GLU A 311 -12.43 18.54 8.50
N PRO A 312 -13.29 18.21 9.50
CA PRO A 312 -14.56 18.87 9.67
C PRO A 312 -14.39 20.39 9.79
N HIS A 313 -15.25 21.18 9.13
CA HIS A 313 -15.31 22.65 9.15
C HIS A 313 -14.14 23.40 8.47
N ILE A 314 -13.01 22.73 8.22
CA ILE A 314 -11.83 23.32 7.55
C ILE A 314 -11.77 22.89 6.09
N GLY A 315 -12.14 21.63 5.84
CA GLY A 315 -12.01 20.99 4.54
C GLY A 315 -10.66 20.34 4.34
N GLU A 316 -10.10 20.51 3.15
CA GLU A 316 -8.82 19.92 2.77
C GLU A 316 -7.64 20.65 3.43
N VAL A 317 -6.80 19.86 4.13
CA VAL A 317 -5.52 20.30 4.71
C VAL A 317 -4.43 19.56 3.98
N SER A 318 -3.50 20.29 3.36
CA SER A 318 -2.39 19.73 2.60
C SER A 318 -1.10 19.83 3.41
N TYR A 319 -0.49 18.68 3.69
CA TYR A 319 0.77 18.57 4.43
C TYR A 319 1.93 18.45 3.44
N PHE A 320 3.02 19.17 3.72
CA PHE A 320 4.16 19.22 2.82
C PHE A 320 5.50 19.20 3.55
N LYS A 321 6.55 18.80 2.83
CA LYS A 321 7.95 18.99 3.20
C LYS A 321 8.60 19.96 2.22
N VAL A 322 9.34 20.95 2.73
CA VAL A 322 10.17 21.84 1.92
C VAL A 322 11.43 21.08 1.54
N MET A 323 11.58 20.74 0.26
CA MET A 323 12.71 19.95 -0.22
C MET A 323 13.94 20.81 -0.50
N SER A 324 13.74 22.01 -1.02
CA SER A 324 14.76 23.07 -1.20
C SER A 324 14.13 24.45 -1.08
N GLY A 325 14.92 25.45 -0.84
CA GLY A 325 14.47 26.82 -0.69
C GLY A 325 13.72 27.10 0.59
N SER A 326 12.83 28.05 0.54
CA SER A 326 11.92 28.42 1.62
C SER A 326 10.54 28.74 1.08
N ILE A 327 9.50 28.56 1.89
CA ILE A 327 8.12 28.89 1.54
C ILE A 327 7.55 29.90 2.54
N LYS A 328 6.78 30.86 2.00
CA LYS A 328 6.11 31.93 2.75
C LYS A 328 4.65 32.09 2.32
N PRO A 329 3.79 32.63 3.18
CA PRO A 329 2.46 33.06 2.75
C PRO A 329 2.54 34.07 1.59
N GLY A 330 1.76 33.84 0.55
CA GLY A 330 1.72 34.69 -0.63
C GLY A 330 2.60 34.25 -1.79
N ASP A 331 3.44 33.23 -1.60
CA ASP A 331 4.27 32.67 -2.70
C ASP A 331 3.41 32.09 -3.81
N ASP A 332 3.81 32.36 -5.05
CA ASP A 332 3.22 31.80 -6.26
C ASP A 332 4.11 30.66 -6.76
N LEU A 333 3.61 29.43 -6.68
CA LEU A 333 4.32 28.22 -7.08
C LEU A 333 3.63 27.56 -8.28
N ILE A 334 4.37 26.73 -9.02
CA ILE A 334 3.89 25.96 -10.17
C ILE A 334 3.86 24.49 -9.79
N ASN A 335 2.72 23.84 -9.98
CA ASN A 335 2.56 22.41 -9.81
C ASN A 335 3.24 21.68 -10.97
N ALA A 336 4.35 20.97 -10.70
CA ALA A 336 5.13 20.26 -11.71
C ALA A 336 4.38 19.06 -12.32
N ASP A 337 3.38 18.55 -11.62
CA ASP A 337 2.58 17.39 -12.07
C ASP A 337 1.40 17.80 -12.95
N ARG A 338 0.87 19.02 -12.77
CA ARG A 338 -0.36 19.50 -13.40
C ARG A 338 -0.19 20.75 -14.24
N GLY A 339 0.94 21.45 -14.11
CA GLY A 339 1.20 22.72 -14.81
C GLY A 339 0.38 23.91 -14.27
N SER A 340 -0.43 23.69 -13.24
CA SER A 340 -1.27 24.72 -12.66
C SER A 340 -0.47 25.65 -11.72
N ARG A 341 -0.92 26.90 -11.61
CA ARG A 341 -0.33 27.90 -10.70
C ARG A 341 -1.10 27.90 -9.39
N GLU A 342 -0.37 27.77 -8.28
CA GLU A 342 -0.93 27.82 -6.95
C GLU A 342 -0.35 29.01 -6.16
N ARG A 343 -1.23 29.77 -5.55
CA ARG A 343 -0.84 30.78 -4.57
C ARG A 343 -0.97 30.23 -3.17
N ILE A 344 0.14 30.21 -2.46
CA ILE A 344 0.19 29.69 -1.09
C ILE A 344 -0.50 30.67 -0.15
N GLY A 345 -1.51 30.20 0.56
CA GLY A 345 -2.17 30.94 1.61
C GLY A 345 -1.33 30.99 2.89
N GLN A 346 -1.98 31.02 4.04
CA GLN A 346 -1.30 30.90 5.33
C GLN A 346 -0.67 29.50 5.45
N ILE A 347 0.58 29.45 5.91
CA ILE A 347 1.29 28.23 6.25
C ILE A 347 1.36 28.04 7.77
N TYR A 348 1.41 26.78 8.20
CA TYR A 348 1.35 26.43 9.61
C TYR A 348 2.39 25.38 10.00
N ALA A 349 2.93 25.51 11.21
CA ALA A 349 3.55 24.40 11.91
C ALA A 349 2.45 23.51 12.50
N CYS A 350 2.58 22.18 12.33
CA CYS A 350 1.56 21.24 12.70
C CYS A 350 1.61 20.89 14.19
N ALA A 351 0.46 20.75 14.83
CA ALA A 351 0.31 20.29 16.21
C ALA A 351 -0.95 19.41 16.32
N GLY A 352 -1.01 18.35 15.51
CA GLY A 352 -2.20 17.51 15.36
C GLY A 352 -3.38 18.31 14.83
N ALA A 353 -4.50 18.29 15.56
CA ALA A 353 -5.68 19.11 15.22
C ALA A 353 -5.42 20.63 15.27
N ASN A 354 -4.42 21.07 16.04
CA ASN A 354 -4.06 22.47 16.15
C ASN A 354 -3.00 22.86 15.12
N ARG A 355 -2.97 24.15 14.76
CA ARG A 355 -2.01 24.71 13.80
C ARG A 355 -1.51 26.06 14.32
N ILE A 356 -0.21 26.26 14.22
CA ILE A 356 0.44 27.52 14.61
C ILE A 356 0.87 28.22 13.33
N ALA A 357 0.27 29.39 13.07
CA ALA A 357 0.65 30.20 11.91
C ALA A 357 2.12 30.60 11.97
N VAL A 358 2.82 30.49 10.86
CA VAL A 358 4.23 30.81 10.72
C VAL A 358 4.46 31.68 9.49
N ASP A 359 5.52 32.50 9.52
CA ASP A 359 5.85 33.42 8.44
C ASP A 359 6.73 32.78 7.37
N GLN A 360 7.47 31.74 7.72
CA GLN A 360 8.38 31.05 6.82
C GLN A 360 8.69 29.63 7.32
N LEU A 361 8.82 28.69 6.38
CA LEU A 361 9.41 27.36 6.58
C LEU A 361 10.56 27.17 5.60
N ASN A 362 11.69 26.67 6.09
CA ASN A 362 12.92 26.48 5.34
C ASN A 362 13.09 25.03 4.86
N ALA A 363 14.05 24.80 3.96
CA ALA A 363 14.41 23.48 3.46
C ALA A 363 14.62 22.47 4.60
N GLY A 364 14.01 21.30 4.48
CA GLY A 364 13.97 20.26 5.49
C GLY A 364 12.75 20.31 6.42
N ASP A 365 12.03 21.43 6.47
CA ASP A 365 10.90 21.59 7.39
C ASP A 365 9.61 20.98 6.86
N ILE A 366 8.75 20.59 7.79
CA ILE A 366 7.41 20.04 7.53
C ILE A 366 6.37 21.03 8.03
N GLY A 367 5.37 21.28 7.20
CA GLY A 367 4.25 22.14 7.53
C GLY A 367 2.96 21.73 6.84
N CYS A 368 1.93 22.54 7.01
CA CYS A 368 0.68 22.37 6.28
C CYS A 368 0.10 23.72 5.84
N THR A 369 -0.80 23.64 4.87
CA THR A 369 -1.60 24.77 4.40
C THR A 369 -3.00 24.29 4.04
N VAL A 370 -3.91 25.23 3.81
CA VAL A 370 -5.31 24.95 3.50
C VAL A 370 -5.75 25.71 2.24
N LYS A 371 -6.86 25.27 1.66
CA LYS A 371 -7.50 25.97 0.52
C LYS A 371 -6.66 26.06 -0.76
N LEU A 372 -5.84 25.04 -1.04
CA LEU A 372 -5.23 24.87 -2.34
C LEU A 372 -6.29 24.47 -3.39
N LYS A 373 -6.11 24.90 -4.64
CA LYS A 373 -7.10 24.68 -5.70
C LYS A 373 -6.92 23.34 -6.40
N ASP A 374 -5.69 23.03 -6.79
CA ASP A 374 -5.37 21.90 -7.64
C ASP A 374 -4.09 21.18 -7.22
N VAL A 375 -3.96 20.90 -5.92
CA VAL A 375 -2.84 20.14 -5.37
C VAL A 375 -3.35 18.84 -4.77
N LYS A 376 -2.66 17.75 -5.07
CA LYS A 376 -2.98 16.40 -4.61
C LYS A 376 -1.79 15.79 -3.88
N THR A 377 -2.06 14.77 -3.05
CA THR A 377 -1.01 13.97 -2.43
C THR A 377 -0.07 13.42 -3.50
N GLY A 378 1.23 13.61 -3.31
CA GLY A 378 2.30 13.25 -4.25
C GLY A 378 2.74 14.36 -5.20
N ASN A 379 2.05 15.51 -5.24
CA ASN A 379 2.44 16.60 -6.12
C ASN A 379 3.66 17.37 -5.62
N THR A 380 4.41 17.93 -6.57
CA THR A 380 5.54 18.84 -6.31
C THR A 380 5.19 20.25 -6.80
N LEU A 381 5.36 21.25 -5.95
CA LEU A 381 5.22 22.65 -6.30
C LEU A 381 6.58 23.34 -6.29
N ASN A 382 6.86 24.14 -7.32
CA ASN A 382 8.14 24.80 -7.54
C ASN A 382 8.02 26.31 -7.70
N ALA A 383 9.06 27.02 -7.24
CA ALA A 383 9.32 28.38 -7.72
C ALA A 383 9.60 28.36 -9.23
N LYS A 384 9.46 29.52 -9.92
CA LYS A 384 9.61 29.61 -11.38
C LYS A 384 11.00 29.20 -11.89
N GLU A 385 11.99 29.31 -11.05
CA GLU A 385 13.42 29.12 -11.38
C GLU A 385 13.85 27.64 -11.32
N THR A 386 12.94 26.72 -10.96
CA THR A 386 13.24 25.29 -10.87
C THR A 386 12.09 24.44 -11.39
N GLU A 387 12.42 23.24 -11.85
CA GLU A 387 11.46 22.26 -12.41
C GLU A 387 11.62 20.89 -11.73
N ASN A 388 11.89 20.89 -10.43
CA ASN A 388 12.01 19.64 -9.68
C ASN A 388 10.66 18.89 -9.68
N LYS A 389 10.74 17.58 -9.78
CA LYS A 389 9.63 16.67 -9.56
C LYS A 389 10.11 15.49 -8.75
N PHE A 390 9.37 15.11 -7.71
CA PHE A 390 9.69 13.97 -6.88
C PHE A 390 8.75 12.80 -7.21
N ASP A 391 9.25 11.60 -7.04
CA ASP A 391 8.47 10.38 -7.27
C ASP A 391 7.31 10.28 -6.27
N PHE A 392 6.20 9.71 -6.74
CA PHE A 392 5.13 9.30 -5.84
C PHE A 392 5.62 8.23 -4.88
N ILE A 393 5.18 8.32 -3.63
CA ILE A 393 5.48 7.30 -2.63
C ILE A 393 4.94 5.96 -3.11
N LYS A 394 5.81 4.94 -3.12
CA LYS A 394 5.44 3.57 -3.49
C LYS A 394 4.87 2.85 -2.28
N TYR A 395 3.60 2.54 -2.35
CA TYR A 395 2.89 1.78 -1.34
C TYR A 395 2.92 0.28 -1.65
N PRO A 396 2.76 -0.60 -0.63
CA PRO A 396 2.62 -2.02 -0.87
C PRO A 396 1.32 -2.32 -1.62
N ASN A 397 1.32 -3.40 -2.37
CA ASN A 397 0.11 -3.87 -3.04
C ASN A 397 -0.98 -4.16 -2.01
N SER A 398 -2.23 -3.93 -2.41
CA SER A 398 -3.39 -4.27 -1.61
C SER A 398 -3.48 -5.79 -1.40
N LYS A 399 -3.92 -6.19 -0.20
CA LYS A 399 -4.00 -7.60 0.23
C LYS A 399 -5.43 -8.08 0.43
N TYR A 400 -6.39 -7.17 0.39
CA TYR A 400 -7.79 -7.44 0.68
C TYR A 400 -8.71 -6.63 -0.23
N ALA A 401 -9.71 -7.27 -0.80
CA ALA A 401 -10.64 -6.63 -1.71
C ALA A 401 -12.09 -6.97 -1.39
N ARG A 402 -13.00 -6.02 -1.60
CA ARG A 402 -14.44 -6.21 -1.55
C ARG A 402 -15.13 -5.40 -2.66
N ALA A 403 -16.19 -5.95 -3.19
CA ALA A 403 -17.11 -5.18 -4.00
C ALA A 403 -17.95 -4.29 -3.09
N ILE A 404 -18.09 -3.02 -3.45
CA ILE A 404 -18.87 -2.04 -2.69
C ILE A 404 -20.04 -1.54 -3.55
N LYS A 405 -21.21 -1.45 -2.93
CA LYS A 405 -22.36 -0.82 -3.55
C LYS A 405 -23.14 0.05 -2.54
N ALA A 406 -23.76 1.09 -3.04
CA ALA A 406 -24.70 1.87 -2.26
C ALA A 406 -25.97 1.04 -2.00
N VAL A 407 -26.54 1.18 -0.80
CA VAL A 407 -27.85 0.56 -0.47
C VAL A 407 -28.95 1.18 -1.32
N ASN A 408 -28.87 2.50 -1.54
CA ASN A 408 -29.75 3.21 -2.45
C ASN A 408 -29.00 3.47 -3.77
N GLU A 409 -29.48 2.96 -4.88
CA GLU A 409 -28.86 3.09 -6.19
C GLU A 409 -28.64 4.55 -6.64
N GLN A 410 -29.48 5.47 -6.21
CA GLN A 410 -29.36 6.90 -6.49
C GLN A 410 -28.09 7.52 -5.87
N ASP A 411 -27.48 6.88 -4.88
CA ASP A 411 -26.28 7.35 -4.22
C ASP A 411 -24.98 6.81 -4.84
N THR A 412 -25.06 6.01 -5.91
CA THR A 412 -23.89 5.38 -6.54
C THR A 412 -22.85 6.39 -7.01
N GLU A 413 -23.25 7.50 -7.65
CA GLU A 413 -22.32 8.54 -8.09
C GLU A 413 -21.69 9.26 -6.89
N LYS A 414 -22.43 9.52 -5.83
CA LYS A 414 -21.93 10.14 -4.60
C LYS A 414 -20.95 9.22 -3.90
N LEU A 415 -21.24 7.91 -3.86
CA LEU A 415 -20.33 6.90 -3.32
C LEU A 415 -18.99 6.92 -4.03
N MET A 416 -18.99 6.93 -5.36
CA MET A 416 -17.76 6.98 -6.15
C MET A 416 -16.95 8.25 -5.87
N ALA A 417 -17.59 9.40 -5.86
CA ALA A 417 -16.96 10.66 -5.55
C ALA A 417 -16.33 10.66 -4.13
N ALA A 418 -17.05 10.12 -3.14
CA ALA A 418 -16.59 10.02 -1.77
C ALA A 418 -15.35 9.11 -1.64
N VAL A 419 -15.37 7.93 -2.27
CA VAL A 419 -14.24 6.99 -2.21
C VAL A 419 -12.99 7.57 -2.91
N ILE A 420 -13.15 8.21 -4.07
CA ILE A 420 -12.06 8.88 -4.78
C ILE A 420 -11.45 10.00 -3.92
N LYS A 421 -12.29 10.76 -3.21
CA LYS A 421 -11.85 11.82 -2.30
C LYS A 421 -11.06 11.22 -1.12
N MET A 422 -11.54 10.16 -0.51
CA MET A 422 -10.87 9.48 0.61
C MET A 422 -9.51 8.89 0.22
N ARG A 423 -9.32 8.48 -1.03
CA ARG A 423 -8.03 8.03 -1.56
C ARG A 423 -6.94 9.11 -1.50
N GLN A 424 -7.29 10.40 -1.46
CA GLN A 424 -6.30 11.47 -1.28
C GLN A 424 -5.70 11.48 0.13
N GLU A 425 -6.46 11.02 1.13
CA GLU A 425 -5.98 10.92 2.52
C GLU A 425 -5.19 9.64 2.76
N ASP A 426 -5.63 8.54 2.14
CA ASP A 426 -4.95 7.25 2.19
C ASP A 426 -4.82 6.64 0.78
N PRO A 427 -3.68 6.83 0.13
CA PRO A 427 -3.43 6.29 -1.22
C PRO A 427 -3.41 4.77 -1.31
N THR A 428 -3.41 4.05 -0.18
CA THR A 428 -3.46 2.58 -0.16
C THR A 428 -4.86 2.02 -0.38
N TRP A 429 -5.91 2.85 -0.34
CA TRP A 429 -7.22 2.49 -0.90
C TRP A 429 -7.17 2.61 -2.41
N VAL A 430 -7.38 1.49 -3.09
CA VAL A 430 -7.45 1.46 -4.56
C VAL A 430 -8.89 1.13 -4.96
N VAL A 431 -9.43 1.88 -5.92
CA VAL A 431 -10.79 1.70 -6.43
C VAL A 431 -10.72 1.30 -7.88
N GLU A 432 -11.40 0.22 -8.22
CA GLU A 432 -11.53 -0.31 -9.55
C GLU A 432 -13.01 -0.38 -9.95
N GLN A 433 -13.35 0.21 -11.09
CA GLN A 433 -14.66 0.00 -11.72
C GLN A 433 -14.53 -1.09 -12.79
N SER A 434 -14.96 -2.29 -12.47
CA SER A 434 -15.00 -3.38 -13.42
C SER A 434 -16.27 -3.32 -14.26
N LYS A 435 -16.14 -2.93 -15.52
CA LYS A 435 -17.27 -2.97 -16.49
C LYS A 435 -17.73 -4.39 -16.75
N GLU A 436 -16.78 -5.31 -16.83
CA GLU A 436 -17.01 -6.74 -17.03
C GLU A 436 -17.88 -7.34 -15.92
N LEU A 437 -17.47 -7.14 -14.68
CA LEU A 437 -18.15 -7.70 -13.51
C LEU A 437 -19.36 -6.86 -13.06
N ARG A 438 -19.53 -5.67 -13.63
CA ARG A 438 -20.52 -4.67 -13.21
C ARG A 438 -20.45 -4.37 -11.70
N GLN A 439 -19.22 -4.31 -11.18
CA GLN A 439 -18.93 -4.07 -9.77
C GLN A 439 -17.92 -2.94 -9.61
N THR A 440 -18.08 -2.19 -8.52
CA THR A 440 -17.02 -1.33 -7.99
C THR A 440 -16.29 -2.11 -6.92
N ILE A 441 -14.98 -2.32 -7.11
CA ILE A 441 -14.13 -3.08 -6.19
C ILE A 441 -13.23 -2.10 -5.46
N VAL A 442 -13.21 -2.18 -4.14
CA VAL A 442 -12.29 -1.45 -3.29
C VAL A 442 -11.26 -2.41 -2.71
N HIS A 443 -10.00 -2.01 -2.83
CA HIS A 443 -8.85 -2.76 -2.35
C HIS A 443 -8.22 -2.03 -1.18
N GLY A 444 -7.75 -2.76 -0.18
CA GLY A 444 -7.07 -2.23 0.99
C GLY A 444 -6.01 -3.18 1.52
N GLN A 445 -5.38 -2.81 2.63
CA GLN A 445 -4.31 -3.59 3.24
C GLN A 445 -4.82 -4.74 4.11
N GLY A 446 -6.07 -4.67 4.57
CA GLY A 446 -6.72 -5.71 5.37
C GLY A 446 -8.21 -5.43 5.56
N GLU A 447 -8.87 -6.33 6.28
CA GLU A 447 -10.30 -6.21 6.57
C GLU A 447 -10.62 -4.95 7.38
N PHE A 448 -9.80 -4.65 8.38
CA PHE A 448 -9.99 -3.50 9.24
C PHE A 448 -9.83 -2.18 8.48
N HIS A 449 -8.95 -2.14 7.49
CA HIS A 449 -8.80 -1.00 6.59
C HIS A 449 -10.09 -0.70 5.82
N LEU A 450 -10.71 -1.71 5.20
CA LEU A 450 -11.98 -1.53 4.49
C LEU A 450 -13.17 -1.26 5.42
N ARG A 451 -13.17 -1.84 6.63
CA ARG A 451 -14.17 -1.52 7.66
C ARG A 451 -14.11 -0.05 8.08
N THR A 452 -12.91 0.51 8.16
CA THR A 452 -12.70 1.95 8.41
C THR A 452 -13.24 2.80 7.27
N LEU A 453 -13.02 2.41 6.02
CA LEU A 453 -13.60 3.06 4.85
C LEU A 453 -15.14 3.08 4.94
N LYS A 454 -15.74 1.92 5.22
CA LYS A 454 -17.20 1.79 5.40
C LYS A 454 -17.71 2.72 6.51
N TRP A 455 -17.07 2.70 7.68
CA TRP A 455 -17.45 3.55 8.80
C TRP A 455 -17.45 5.04 8.41
N ARG A 456 -16.43 5.48 7.68
CA ARG A 456 -16.32 6.87 7.21
C ARG A 456 -17.39 7.23 6.19
N LEU A 457 -17.71 6.35 5.26
CA LEU A 457 -18.79 6.54 4.29
C LEU A 457 -20.14 6.70 5.00
N GLU A 458 -20.41 5.84 5.98
CA GLU A 458 -21.69 5.84 6.71
C GLU A 458 -21.82 7.02 7.70
N ASN A 459 -20.74 7.37 8.40
CA ASN A 459 -20.78 8.38 9.46
C ASN A 459 -20.41 9.79 9.00
N ASN A 460 -19.46 9.95 8.08
CA ASN A 460 -19.03 11.26 7.61
C ASN A 460 -19.84 11.70 6.37
N GLU A 461 -19.97 10.82 5.38
CA GLU A 461 -20.63 11.14 4.10
C GLU A 461 -22.13 10.77 4.11
N LYS A 462 -22.63 10.11 5.16
CA LYS A 462 -24.03 9.67 5.32
C LYS A 462 -24.51 8.73 4.20
N LEU A 463 -23.59 7.93 3.64
CA LEU A 463 -23.85 6.97 2.59
C LEU A 463 -23.90 5.55 3.17
N GLN A 464 -25.07 4.92 3.08
CA GLN A 464 -25.22 3.52 3.49
C GLN A 464 -24.68 2.60 2.40
N VAL A 465 -23.75 1.71 2.75
CA VAL A 465 -23.04 0.84 1.79
C VAL A 465 -23.04 -0.61 2.24
N LYS A 466 -22.98 -1.52 1.25
CA LYS A 466 -22.78 -2.95 1.46
C LYS A 466 -21.49 -3.40 0.83
N PHE A 467 -20.78 -4.29 1.53
CA PHE A 467 -19.67 -5.05 0.98
C PHE A 467 -20.11 -6.44 0.57
N GLU A 468 -19.66 -6.87 -0.59
CA GLU A 468 -19.89 -8.20 -1.14
C GLU A 468 -18.55 -8.80 -1.58
N GLU A 469 -18.48 -10.10 -1.78
CA GLU A 469 -17.31 -10.71 -2.40
C GLU A 469 -17.20 -10.27 -3.86
N PRO A 470 -15.99 -9.90 -4.34
CA PRO A 470 -15.79 -9.61 -5.75
C PRO A 470 -16.09 -10.84 -6.61
N LYS A 471 -16.81 -10.65 -7.70
CA LYS A 471 -16.99 -11.71 -8.70
C LYS A 471 -15.64 -12.05 -9.33
N ILE A 472 -15.48 -13.31 -9.73
CA ILE A 472 -14.27 -13.77 -10.41
C ILE A 472 -14.43 -13.53 -11.92
N PRO A 473 -13.45 -12.90 -12.58
CA PRO A 473 -13.48 -12.67 -14.02
C PRO A 473 -13.12 -13.97 -14.76
N TYR A 474 -14.05 -14.90 -14.85
CA TYR A 474 -13.88 -16.12 -15.62
C TYR A 474 -13.74 -15.82 -17.12
N ARG A 475 -13.23 -16.77 -17.88
CA ARG A 475 -13.18 -16.73 -19.36
C ARG A 475 -13.78 -18.00 -19.91
N GLU A 476 -14.23 -17.92 -21.16
CA GLU A 476 -14.71 -19.08 -21.90
C GLU A 476 -13.75 -19.37 -23.05
N THR A 477 -13.60 -20.63 -23.39
CA THR A 477 -12.85 -21.10 -24.56
C THR A 477 -13.45 -22.39 -25.07
N ILE A 478 -12.94 -22.89 -26.17
CA ILE A 478 -13.38 -24.16 -26.79
C ILE A 478 -12.21 -25.13 -26.92
N THR A 479 -12.50 -26.42 -27.06
CA THR A 479 -11.47 -27.49 -27.07
C THR A 479 -11.42 -28.27 -28.36
N LYS A 480 -12.43 -28.16 -29.21
CA LYS A 480 -12.49 -28.86 -30.50
C LYS A 480 -13.14 -28.01 -31.57
N SER A 481 -12.97 -28.36 -32.84
CA SER A 481 -13.66 -27.73 -33.95
C SER A 481 -15.14 -28.09 -34.01
N ALA A 482 -15.97 -27.12 -34.30
CA ALA A 482 -17.39 -27.33 -34.57
C ALA A 482 -17.87 -26.37 -35.66
N ARG A 483 -18.96 -26.71 -36.31
CA ARG A 483 -19.60 -25.87 -37.34
C ARG A 483 -21.04 -25.61 -36.99
N ALA A 484 -21.52 -24.42 -37.35
CA ALA A 484 -22.94 -24.10 -37.34
C ALA A 484 -23.31 -23.18 -38.48
N GLU A 485 -24.58 -23.17 -38.75
CA GLU A 485 -25.19 -22.29 -39.73
C GLU A 485 -26.44 -21.66 -39.13
N TYR A 486 -26.65 -20.38 -39.40
CA TYR A 486 -27.86 -19.70 -38.95
C TYR A 486 -28.38 -18.75 -40.00
N ARG A 487 -29.72 -18.78 -40.21
CA ARG A 487 -30.45 -17.89 -41.10
C ARG A 487 -31.29 -16.91 -40.29
N HIS A 488 -30.92 -15.64 -40.31
CA HIS A 488 -31.77 -14.59 -39.78
C HIS A 488 -32.73 -14.13 -40.90
N LYS A 489 -34.03 -14.29 -40.64
CA LYS A 489 -35.09 -13.84 -41.52
C LYS A 489 -36.21 -13.18 -40.69
N LYS A 490 -36.47 -11.90 -40.93
CA LYS A 490 -37.58 -11.18 -40.33
C LYS A 490 -38.30 -10.38 -41.36
N GLN A 491 -39.62 -10.50 -41.44
CA GLN A 491 -40.47 -9.80 -42.40
C GLN A 491 -41.53 -9.04 -41.57
N SER A 492 -41.45 -7.72 -41.51
CA SER A 492 -42.40 -6.87 -40.80
C SER A 492 -42.64 -5.63 -41.66
N GLY A 493 -43.69 -5.65 -42.50
CA GLY A 493 -44.26 -4.53 -43.24
C GLY A 493 -43.27 -3.49 -43.77
N GLY A 494 -42.48 -3.79 -44.84
CA GLY A 494 -41.45 -2.93 -45.41
C GLY A 494 -40.27 -3.76 -45.94
N ALA A 495 -39.05 -3.17 -46.01
CA ALA A 495 -37.85 -3.89 -46.39
C ALA A 495 -37.56 -4.99 -45.32
N GLY A 496 -37.49 -6.26 -45.78
CA GLY A 496 -37.22 -7.42 -44.92
C GLY A 496 -35.79 -7.42 -44.36
N GLN A 497 -35.51 -8.32 -43.45
CA GLN A 497 -34.15 -8.63 -42.96
C GLN A 497 -33.78 -10.06 -43.34
N PHE A 498 -32.69 -10.22 -44.03
CA PHE A 498 -32.18 -11.54 -44.44
C PHE A 498 -30.67 -11.61 -44.40
N GLY A 499 -30.14 -12.62 -43.73
CA GLY A 499 -28.72 -13.00 -43.71
C GLY A 499 -28.54 -14.43 -43.28
N GLU A 500 -27.73 -15.20 -43.99
CA GLU A 500 -27.38 -16.55 -43.60
C GLU A 500 -25.86 -16.68 -43.58
N VAL A 501 -25.35 -17.21 -42.47
CA VAL A 501 -23.92 -17.37 -42.23
C VAL A 501 -23.64 -18.82 -41.84
N HIS A 502 -22.68 -19.42 -42.53
CA HIS A 502 -22.11 -20.73 -42.16
C HIS A 502 -20.69 -20.52 -41.71
N LEU A 503 -20.38 -20.95 -40.50
CA LEU A 503 -19.06 -20.79 -39.92
C LEU A 503 -18.56 -22.03 -39.19
N ILE A 504 -17.25 -22.10 -39.06
CA ILE A 504 -16.54 -23.09 -38.25
C ILE A 504 -15.81 -22.29 -37.14
N VAL A 505 -15.84 -22.84 -35.93
CA VAL A 505 -15.04 -22.36 -34.79
C VAL A 505 -14.05 -23.47 -34.39
N GLU A 506 -12.86 -23.04 -33.95
CA GLU A 506 -11.88 -23.96 -33.39
C GLU A 506 -10.99 -23.23 -32.35
N PRO A 507 -10.35 -23.97 -31.41
CA PRO A 507 -9.39 -23.37 -30.51
C PRO A 507 -8.22 -22.77 -31.30
N TYR A 508 -7.74 -21.62 -30.88
CA TYR A 508 -6.60 -20.94 -31.47
C TYR A 508 -5.41 -20.92 -30.51
N ALA A 509 -4.25 -21.27 -31.06
CA ALA A 509 -2.95 -21.06 -30.40
C ALA A 509 -2.04 -20.25 -31.32
N GLU A 510 -1.20 -19.41 -30.73
CA GLU A 510 -0.29 -18.56 -31.49
C GLU A 510 0.65 -19.36 -32.40
N GLY A 511 0.84 -18.90 -33.63
CA GLY A 511 1.63 -19.61 -34.65
C GLY A 511 0.90 -20.75 -35.37
N MET A 512 -0.37 -20.98 -35.07
CA MET A 512 -1.16 -22.00 -35.74
C MET A 512 -1.36 -21.66 -37.23
N PRO A 513 -1.04 -22.60 -38.18
CA PRO A 513 -1.18 -22.37 -39.61
C PRO A 513 -2.65 -22.21 -40.01
N ASP A 514 -2.89 -21.53 -41.14
CA ASP A 514 -4.24 -21.40 -41.68
C ASP A 514 -4.77 -22.80 -42.10
N PRO A 515 -6.06 -23.06 -41.87
CA PRO A 515 -6.66 -24.36 -42.17
C PRO A 515 -6.85 -24.52 -43.67
N THR A 516 -6.66 -25.75 -44.15
CA THR A 516 -6.91 -26.11 -45.55
C THR A 516 -8.18 -26.95 -45.71
N THR A 517 -8.53 -27.72 -44.72
CA THR A 517 -9.64 -28.68 -44.81
C THR A 517 -10.19 -29.06 -43.42
N TYR A 518 -11.49 -29.18 -43.31
CA TYR A 518 -12.17 -29.75 -42.14
C TYR A 518 -13.01 -30.95 -42.53
N LYS A 519 -13.24 -31.89 -41.62
CA LYS A 519 -14.13 -33.06 -41.80
C LYS A 519 -15.17 -33.09 -40.69
N PHE A 520 -16.44 -32.98 -41.04
CA PHE A 520 -17.56 -33.12 -40.12
C PHE A 520 -18.54 -34.18 -40.67
N ASN A 521 -18.87 -35.19 -39.86
CA ASN A 521 -19.82 -36.26 -40.23
C ASN A 521 -19.53 -36.90 -41.59
N GLY A 522 -18.25 -37.14 -41.90
CA GLY A 522 -17.80 -37.73 -43.16
C GLY A 522 -17.77 -36.78 -44.36
N GLN A 523 -18.24 -35.56 -44.24
CA GLN A 523 -18.19 -34.54 -45.28
C GLN A 523 -16.92 -33.69 -45.11
N GLU A 524 -16.23 -33.44 -46.24
CA GLU A 524 -15.01 -32.63 -46.29
C GLU A 524 -15.32 -31.21 -46.75
N PHE A 525 -14.79 -30.24 -46.01
CA PHE A 525 -14.91 -28.80 -46.25
C PHE A 525 -13.52 -28.22 -46.55
N LYS A 526 -13.29 -27.87 -47.79
CA LYS A 526 -12.04 -27.23 -48.23
C LYS A 526 -12.09 -25.74 -47.99
N MET A 527 -11.04 -25.20 -47.36
CA MET A 527 -10.91 -23.78 -47.05
C MET A 527 -10.00 -23.09 -48.09
N ASN A 528 -10.44 -21.92 -48.55
CA ASN A 528 -9.66 -21.04 -49.40
C ASN A 528 -9.66 -19.64 -48.78
N ILE A 529 -8.66 -19.37 -47.95
CA ILE A 529 -8.60 -18.17 -47.16
C ILE A 529 -8.33 -16.97 -48.06
N LYS A 530 -9.28 -16.06 -48.11
CA LYS A 530 -9.25 -14.78 -48.88
C LYS A 530 -8.95 -13.55 -48.01
N GLY A 531 -9.19 -13.67 -46.71
CA GLY A 531 -8.95 -12.60 -45.73
C GLY A 531 -8.67 -13.18 -44.37
N ARG A 532 -7.77 -12.53 -43.63
CA ARG A 532 -7.39 -12.86 -42.27
C ARG A 532 -7.34 -11.61 -41.42
N GLU A 533 -8.03 -11.62 -40.31
CA GLU A 533 -7.92 -10.61 -39.27
C GLU A 533 -7.54 -11.28 -37.96
N GLU A 534 -6.50 -10.80 -37.32
CA GLU A 534 -6.06 -11.24 -36.01
C GLU A 534 -6.27 -10.11 -35.02
N ILE A 535 -7.07 -10.33 -33.99
CA ILE A 535 -7.50 -9.33 -33.03
C ILE A 535 -7.02 -9.73 -31.65
N GLU A 536 -6.19 -8.87 -31.04
CA GLU A 536 -5.89 -8.96 -29.63
C GLU A 536 -7.07 -8.43 -28.83
N LEU A 537 -7.63 -9.28 -27.95
CA LEU A 537 -8.83 -8.95 -27.19
C LEU A 537 -8.45 -8.08 -25.97
N GLU A 538 -9.24 -7.06 -25.69
CA GLU A 538 -9.03 -6.18 -24.52
C GLU A 538 -8.99 -6.94 -23.19
N TRP A 539 -9.72 -8.07 -23.11
CA TRP A 539 -9.78 -8.94 -21.94
C TRP A 539 -8.74 -10.08 -21.96
N GLY A 540 -7.77 -10.00 -22.87
CA GLY A 540 -6.69 -10.97 -23.06
C GLY A 540 -7.06 -12.13 -23.97
N GLY A 541 -6.06 -12.70 -24.64
CA GLY A 541 -6.22 -13.72 -25.67
C GLY A 541 -6.49 -13.12 -27.05
N LYS A 542 -6.77 -13.99 -28.01
CA LYS A 542 -6.91 -13.60 -29.41
C LYS A 542 -8.21 -14.14 -30.04
N LEU A 543 -8.72 -13.41 -31.02
CA LEU A 543 -9.66 -13.87 -32.03
C LEU A 543 -8.97 -13.85 -33.39
N VAL A 544 -8.98 -14.95 -34.12
CA VAL A 544 -8.58 -15.01 -35.53
C VAL A 544 -9.81 -15.21 -36.39
N PHE A 545 -10.09 -14.26 -37.25
CA PHE A 545 -11.23 -14.27 -38.13
C PHE A 545 -10.78 -14.49 -39.58
N LEU A 546 -11.26 -15.58 -40.20
CA LEU A 546 -10.90 -15.98 -41.54
C LEU A 546 -12.12 -15.91 -42.49
N ASN A 547 -11.95 -15.27 -43.62
CA ASN A 547 -12.91 -15.30 -44.70
C ASN A 547 -12.50 -16.35 -45.77
N SER A 548 -13.32 -17.41 -45.92
CA SER A 548 -13.15 -18.45 -46.91
C SER A 548 -14.40 -18.60 -47.83
N VAL A 549 -15.23 -17.57 -47.91
CA VAL A 549 -16.44 -17.58 -48.74
C VAL A 549 -16.08 -17.65 -50.21
N VAL A 550 -16.68 -18.60 -50.93
CA VAL A 550 -16.50 -18.79 -52.38
C VAL A 550 -17.76 -18.45 -53.16
N GLY A 551 -17.61 -18.14 -54.47
CA GLY A 551 -18.73 -17.92 -55.39
C GLY A 551 -19.61 -16.71 -55.12
N GLY A 552 -19.20 -15.78 -54.26
CA GLY A 552 -19.98 -14.58 -53.95
C GLY A 552 -21.23 -14.84 -53.08
N ALA A 553 -21.25 -15.95 -52.35
CA ALA A 553 -22.39 -16.34 -51.50
C ALA A 553 -22.73 -15.26 -50.46
N ILE A 554 -21.71 -14.56 -49.96
CA ILE A 554 -21.81 -13.35 -49.13
C ILE A 554 -20.92 -12.28 -49.73
N ASP A 555 -21.44 -11.06 -49.91
CA ASP A 555 -20.66 -9.92 -50.37
C ASP A 555 -19.62 -9.56 -49.29
N ALA A 556 -18.39 -9.27 -49.73
CA ALA A 556 -17.26 -8.94 -48.82
C ALA A 556 -17.55 -7.73 -47.91
N ARG A 557 -18.42 -6.80 -48.32
CA ARG A 557 -18.84 -5.65 -47.51
C ARG A 557 -19.55 -6.02 -46.23
N PHE A 558 -20.09 -7.25 -46.11
CA PHE A 558 -20.76 -7.74 -44.90
C PHE A 558 -19.82 -8.45 -43.91
N MET A 559 -18.55 -8.71 -44.30
CA MET A 559 -17.58 -9.37 -43.38
C MET A 559 -17.34 -8.57 -42.08
N PRO A 560 -17.22 -7.23 -42.09
CA PRO A 560 -17.11 -6.45 -40.88
C PRO A 560 -18.34 -6.59 -39.96
N ALA A 561 -19.54 -6.71 -40.48
CA ALA A 561 -20.77 -6.91 -39.73
C ALA A 561 -20.82 -8.32 -39.10
N ILE A 562 -20.37 -9.33 -39.84
CA ILE A 562 -20.23 -10.71 -39.34
C ILE A 562 -19.20 -10.76 -38.18
N LEU A 563 -18.03 -10.15 -38.36
CA LEU A 563 -17.01 -10.04 -37.34
C LEU A 563 -17.56 -9.33 -36.08
N LYS A 564 -18.30 -8.24 -36.26
CA LYS A 564 -18.95 -7.54 -35.14
C LYS A 564 -19.93 -8.43 -34.38
N GLY A 565 -20.70 -9.25 -35.08
CA GLY A 565 -21.61 -10.23 -34.47
C GLY A 565 -20.89 -11.30 -33.66
N VAL A 566 -19.74 -11.78 -34.16
CA VAL A 566 -18.86 -12.71 -33.44
C VAL A 566 -18.29 -12.06 -32.18
N MET A 567 -17.74 -10.84 -32.32
CA MET A 567 -17.19 -10.08 -31.17
C MET A 567 -18.23 -9.83 -30.09
N ASP A 568 -19.44 -9.42 -30.46
CA ASP A 568 -20.55 -9.18 -29.54
C ASP A 568 -20.91 -10.46 -28.76
N CYS A 569 -20.87 -11.61 -29.42
CA CYS A 569 -21.10 -12.90 -28.75
C CYS A 569 -19.91 -13.31 -27.86
N MET A 570 -18.68 -12.93 -28.21
CA MET A 570 -17.50 -13.21 -27.36
C MET A 570 -17.46 -12.33 -26.11
N GLU A 571 -18.02 -11.15 -26.13
CA GLU A 571 -18.18 -10.29 -24.94
C GLU A 571 -19.26 -10.83 -23.96
N HIS A 572 -20.17 -11.67 -24.47
CA HIS A 572 -21.24 -12.32 -23.71
C HIS A 572 -21.20 -13.81 -23.96
N GLY A 573 -20.16 -14.47 -23.49
CA GLY A 573 -19.84 -15.87 -23.79
C GLY A 573 -21.05 -16.81 -23.70
N PRO A 574 -21.17 -17.73 -24.68
CA PRO A 574 -22.37 -18.56 -24.82
C PRO A 574 -22.62 -19.56 -23.68
N LEU A 575 -21.65 -19.75 -22.76
CA LEU A 575 -21.75 -20.78 -21.70
C LEU A 575 -22.21 -20.19 -20.36
N THR A 576 -21.60 -19.07 -19.94
CA THR A 576 -21.86 -18.42 -18.65
C THR A 576 -21.86 -16.89 -18.74
N GLY A 577 -21.93 -16.33 -19.94
CA GLY A 577 -21.84 -14.89 -20.14
C GLY A 577 -20.44 -14.29 -19.92
N SER A 578 -19.44 -15.12 -19.61
CA SER A 578 -18.05 -14.68 -19.41
C SER A 578 -17.35 -14.44 -20.76
N TYR A 579 -16.40 -13.52 -20.80
CA TYR A 579 -15.68 -13.21 -22.05
C TYR A 579 -15.00 -14.43 -22.65
N ALA A 580 -15.25 -14.70 -23.96
CA ALA A 580 -14.61 -15.78 -24.69
C ALA A 580 -13.26 -15.35 -25.27
N ARG A 581 -12.30 -16.28 -25.38
CA ARG A 581 -10.95 -16.02 -25.88
C ARG A 581 -10.33 -17.23 -26.59
N ASP A 582 -9.28 -16.95 -27.35
CA ASP A 582 -8.45 -17.93 -28.05
C ASP A 582 -9.26 -18.83 -29.00
N VAL A 583 -10.02 -18.16 -29.86
CA VAL A 583 -10.90 -18.81 -30.83
C VAL A 583 -10.52 -18.36 -32.25
N ARG A 584 -10.52 -19.32 -33.19
CA ARG A 584 -10.47 -19.02 -34.63
C ARG A 584 -11.86 -19.29 -35.24
N VAL A 585 -12.32 -18.32 -36.01
CA VAL A 585 -13.60 -18.34 -36.68
C VAL A 585 -13.38 -18.30 -38.19
N ILE A 586 -13.92 -19.25 -38.91
CA ILE A 586 -13.84 -19.34 -40.36
C ILE A 586 -15.24 -19.23 -40.94
N VAL A 587 -15.53 -18.15 -41.67
CA VAL A 587 -16.75 -18.01 -42.45
C VAL A 587 -16.49 -18.62 -43.80
N TYR A 588 -17.22 -19.69 -44.16
CA TYR A 588 -16.94 -20.46 -45.39
C TYR A 588 -18.07 -20.45 -46.40
N ASP A 589 -19.32 -20.18 -45.97
CA ASP A 589 -20.48 -20.11 -46.85
C ASP A 589 -21.60 -19.25 -46.25
N GLY A 590 -22.69 -19.05 -46.99
CA GLY A 590 -23.85 -18.33 -46.52
C GLY A 590 -24.81 -18.01 -47.67
N LYS A 591 -25.80 -17.14 -47.41
CA LYS A 591 -26.72 -16.64 -48.41
C LYS A 591 -27.07 -15.17 -48.14
N MET A 592 -27.21 -14.42 -49.23
CA MET A 592 -27.74 -13.08 -49.20
C MET A 592 -28.96 -12.95 -50.10
N HIS A 593 -29.81 -11.96 -49.81
CA HIS A 593 -30.94 -11.59 -50.62
C HIS A 593 -30.69 -10.21 -51.24
N PRO A 594 -30.92 -10.01 -52.54
CA PRO A 594 -30.55 -8.76 -53.22
C PRO A 594 -31.16 -7.47 -52.63
N VAL A 595 -32.30 -7.57 -51.96
CA VAL A 595 -33.05 -6.43 -51.43
C VAL A 595 -33.06 -6.41 -49.89
N ASP A 596 -33.18 -7.56 -49.23
CA ASP A 596 -33.44 -7.67 -47.80
C ASP A 596 -32.17 -7.89 -46.95
N SER A 597 -30.99 -8.05 -47.58
CA SER A 597 -29.73 -8.24 -46.89
C SER A 597 -29.11 -6.90 -46.49
N ASN A 598 -28.81 -6.78 -45.22
CA ASN A 598 -28.13 -5.62 -44.63
C ASN A 598 -27.14 -6.05 -43.53
N GLU A 599 -26.33 -5.11 -43.05
CA GLU A 599 -25.32 -5.35 -42.02
C GLU A 599 -25.91 -5.93 -40.74
N LEU A 600 -27.04 -5.41 -40.27
CA LEU A 600 -27.72 -5.88 -39.05
C LEU A 600 -28.13 -7.35 -39.19
N SER A 601 -28.65 -7.77 -40.34
CA SER A 601 -29.07 -9.16 -40.60
C SER A 601 -27.90 -10.14 -40.50
N PHE A 602 -26.75 -9.74 -41.10
CA PHE A 602 -25.53 -10.58 -41.04
C PHE A 602 -24.87 -10.58 -39.64
N MET A 603 -24.91 -9.46 -38.93
CA MET A 603 -24.44 -9.37 -37.54
C MET A 603 -25.24 -10.32 -36.65
N LEU A 604 -26.58 -10.30 -36.73
CA LEU A 604 -27.45 -11.17 -35.96
C LEU A 604 -27.30 -12.66 -36.34
N ALA A 605 -27.18 -12.96 -37.65
CA ALA A 605 -26.94 -14.31 -38.12
C ALA A 605 -25.60 -14.87 -37.63
N ALA A 606 -24.54 -14.07 -37.70
CA ALA A 606 -23.21 -14.46 -37.25
C ALA A 606 -23.17 -14.69 -35.73
N ARG A 607 -23.77 -13.78 -34.96
CA ARG A 607 -23.87 -13.91 -33.50
C ARG A 607 -24.50 -15.24 -33.09
N ARG A 608 -25.61 -15.61 -33.73
CA ARG A 608 -26.31 -16.87 -33.42
C ARG A 608 -25.55 -18.10 -33.92
N ALA A 609 -25.03 -18.06 -35.15
CA ALA A 609 -24.22 -19.16 -35.70
C ALA A 609 -22.98 -19.42 -34.85
N PHE A 610 -22.31 -18.37 -34.40
CA PHE A 610 -21.16 -18.46 -33.50
C PHE A 610 -21.54 -19.09 -32.16
N ALA A 611 -22.62 -18.63 -31.53
CA ALA A 611 -23.10 -19.19 -30.27
C ALA A 611 -23.42 -20.67 -30.36
N ASP A 612 -24.10 -21.10 -31.46
CA ASP A 612 -24.45 -22.48 -31.67
C ASP A 612 -23.20 -23.37 -31.92
N ALA A 613 -22.25 -22.88 -32.76
CA ALA A 613 -20.98 -23.56 -32.99
C ALA A 613 -20.12 -23.67 -31.71
N PHE A 614 -20.06 -22.60 -30.94
CA PHE A 614 -19.29 -22.55 -29.70
C PHE A 614 -19.78 -23.60 -28.68
N LYS A 615 -21.10 -23.75 -28.52
CA LYS A 615 -21.72 -24.75 -27.63
C LYS A 615 -21.36 -26.20 -28.05
N GLU A 616 -21.22 -26.45 -29.32
CA GLU A 616 -20.85 -27.78 -29.85
C GLU A 616 -19.33 -28.01 -29.85
N ALA A 617 -18.53 -26.98 -29.70
CA ALA A 617 -17.07 -27.02 -29.77
C ALA A 617 -16.38 -27.46 -28.45
N GLY A 618 -17.11 -28.08 -27.52
CA GLY A 618 -16.57 -28.51 -26.23
C GLY A 618 -16.14 -27.32 -25.37
N PRO A 619 -17.06 -26.43 -25.04
CA PRO A 619 -16.73 -25.22 -24.32
C PRO A 619 -16.21 -25.51 -22.91
N LYS A 620 -15.25 -24.68 -22.46
CA LYS A 620 -14.61 -24.77 -21.16
C LYS A 620 -14.54 -23.40 -20.52
N ILE A 621 -14.58 -23.38 -19.19
CA ILE A 621 -14.37 -22.18 -18.38
C ILE A 621 -12.91 -22.13 -17.93
N LEU A 622 -12.33 -20.94 -17.99
CA LEU A 622 -11.00 -20.62 -17.50
C LEU A 622 -11.11 -19.73 -16.26
N GLU A 623 -10.28 -19.99 -15.26
CA GLU A 623 -10.13 -19.13 -14.08
C GLU A 623 -8.78 -18.40 -14.10
N PRO A 624 -8.71 -17.17 -13.54
CA PRO A 624 -7.46 -16.46 -13.45
C PRO A 624 -6.57 -17.06 -12.37
N ILE A 625 -5.33 -17.36 -12.74
CA ILE A 625 -4.28 -17.87 -11.87
C ILE A 625 -3.28 -16.76 -11.57
N TYR A 626 -2.87 -16.67 -10.32
CA TYR A 626 -1.90 -15.70 -9.82
C TYR A 626 -0.63 -16.38 -9.35
N ASP A 627 0.50 -15.81 -9.68
CA ASP A 627 1.76 -16.09 -9.00
C ASP A 627 1.68 -15.49 -7.60
N LEU A 628 1.98 -16.31 -6.60
CA LEU A 628 1.97 -15.96 -5.19
C LEU A 628 3.36 -16.15 -4.62
N GLU A 629 3.91 -15.14 -3.99
CA GLU A 629 5.13 -15.22 -3.18
C GLU A 629 4.77 -14.95 -1.73
N VAL A 630 5.05 -15.91 -0.84
CA VAL A 630 4.79 -15.78 0.60
C VAL A 630 6.11 -15.73 1.34
N PHE A 631 6.29 -14.70 2.17
CA PHE A 631 7.43 -14.54 3.05
C PHE A 631 6.98 -14.89 4.47
N VAL A 632 7.54 -15.96 5.03
CA VAL A 632 7.13 -16.55 6.29
C VAL A 632 8.33 -16.96 7.14
N PRO A 633 8.30 -16.76 8.48
CA PRO A 633 9.32 -17.33 9.35
C PRO A 633 9.34 -18.87 9.25
N ALA A 634 10.52 -19.47 9.37
CA ALA A 634 10.70 -20.92 9.19
C ALA A 634 9.74 -21.77 10.04
N ASP A 635 9.42 -21.33 11.26
CA ASP A 635 8.56 -22.05 12.21
C ASP A 635 7.13 -22.25 11.71
N PHE A 636 6.64 -21.37 10.81
CA PHE A 636 5.27 -21.43 10.28
C PHE A 636 5.19 -21.99 8.87
N MET A 637 6.31 -22.39 8.27
CA MET A 637 6.37 -22.84 6.87
C MET A 637 5.44 -24.04 6.62
N GLY A 638 5.44 -25.03 7.55
CA GLY A 638 4.60 -26.23 7.41
C GLY A 638 3.11 -25.92 7.39
N ASP A 639 2.67 -25.04 8.28
CA ASP A 639 1.26 -24.64 8.38
C ASP A 639 0.81 -23.86 7.14
N VAL A 640 1.65 -22.94 6.64
CA VAL A 640 1.38 -22.16 5.43
C VAL A 640 1.34 -23.05 4.19
N MET A 641 2.26 -24.02 4.07
CA MET A 641 2.24 -24.98 2.96
C MET A 641 0.96 -25.84 2.97
N SER A 642 0.54 -26.30 4.15
CA SER A 642 -0.69 -27.08 4.31
C SER A 642 -1.93 -26.28 3.92
N ASP A 643 -2.03 -25.02 4.34
CA ASP A 643 -3.12 -24.11 3.96
C ASP A 643 -3.15 -23.87 2.44
N LEU A 644 -2.01 -23.60 1.82
CA LEU A 644 -1.91 -23.40 0.37
C LEU A 644 -2.32 -24.65 -0.44
N GLN A 645 -1.95 -25.84 0.02
CA GLN A 645 -2.40 -27.08 -0.63
C GLN A 645 -3.92 -27.23 -0.56
N GLY A 646 -4.53 -26.87 0.59
CA GLY A 646 -5.98 -26.83 0.74
C GLY A 646 -6.68 -25.82 -0.20
N ARG A 647 -5.96 -24.80 -0.68
CA ARG A 647 -6.42 -23.76 -1.61
C ARG A 647 -6.12 -24.05 -3.07
N ARG A 648 -5.91 -25.28 -3.45
CA ARG A 648 -5.55 -25.68 -4.82
C ARG A 648 -4.28 -24.96 -5.35
N ALA A 649 -3.40 -24.48 -4.46
CA ALA A 649 -2.17 -23.85 -4.87
C ALA A 649 -1.15 -24.90 -5.35
N LEU A 650 -0.47 -24.60 -6.46
CA LEU A 650 0.66 -25.37 -6.95
C LEU A 650 1.96 -24.75 -6.45
N ILE A 651 2.65 -25.43 -5.55
CA ILE A 651 3.95 -24.98 -5.03
C ILE A 651 5.00 -25.12 -6.14
N MET A 652 5.67 -24.01 -6.46
CA MET A 652 6.67 -23.94 -7.53
C MET A 652 8.11 -23.99 -7.01
N GLY A 653 8.34 -23.50 -5.81
CA GLY A 653 9.68 -23.43 -5.22
C GLY A 653 9.70 -22.82 -3.83
N MET A 654 10.86 -22.98 -3.19
CA MET A 654 11.16 -22.39 -1.89
C MET A 654 12.57 -21.80 -1.92
N ASP A 655 12.75 -20.66 -1.29
CA ASP A 655 14.04 -19.98 -1.15
C ASP A 655 14.11 -19.34 0.25
N SER A 656 15.30 -18.89 0.64
CA SER A 656 15.50 -18.19 1.91
C SER A 656 16.04 -16.79 1.65
N GLU A 657 15.35 -15.78 2.16
CA GLU A 657 15.71 -14.37 2.00
C GLU A 657 15.63 -13.64 3.34
N ALA A 658 16.78 -13.07 3.77
CA ALA A 658 16.87 -12.22 4.97
C ALA A 658 16.23 -12.84 6.25
N GLY A 659 16.43 -14.15 6.49
CA GLY A 659 15.90 -14.85 7.68
C GLY A 659 14.45 -15.31 7.55
N TYR A 660 13.79 -15.02 6.43
CA TYR A 660 12.47 -15.54 6.07
C TYR A 660 12.59 -16.62 5.01
N GLN A 661 11.65 -17.55 5.03
CA GLN A 661 11.45 -18.49 3.94
C GLN A 661 10.53 -17.84 2.91
N LYS A 662 10.94 -17.86 1.66
CA LYS A 662 10.16 -17.40 0.52
C LYS A 662 9.54 -18.61 -0.18
N LEU A 663 8.23 -18.70 -0.15
CA LEU A 663 7.46 -19.73 -0.82
C LEU A 663 6.86 -19.18 -2.11
N GLN A 664 7.07 -19.85 -3.23
CA GLN A 664 6.51 -19.50 -4.53
C GLN A 664 5.44 -20.49 -4.94
N ALA A 665 4.27 -20.01 -5.33
CA ALA A 665 3.15 -20.85 -5.75
C ALA A 665 2.32 -20.20 -6.85
N LYS A 666 1.54 -21.01 -7.56
CA LYS A 666 0.44 -20.56 -8.42
C LYS A 666 -0.88 -20.89 -7.76
N ILE A 667 -1.79 -19.93 -7.72
CA ILE A 667 -3.05 -20.06 -7.00
C ILE A 667 -4.21 -19.42 -7.79
N PRO A 668 -5.39 -20.03 -7.83
CA PRO A 668 -6.58 -19.42 -8.41
C PRO A 668 -7.03 -18.17 -7.61
N LEU A 669 -7.47 -17.14 -8.31
CA LEU A 669 -7.92 -15.88 -7.68
C LEU A 669 -9.00 -16.10 -6.62
N LYS A 670 -9.91 -17.02 -6.86
CA LYS A 670 -10.99 -17.34 -5.92
C LYS A 670 -10.47 -17.74 -4.54
N GLU A 671 -9.35 -18.45 -4.49
CA GLU A 671 -8.74 -18.94 -3.25
C GLU A 671 -7.95 -17.85 -2.49
N LEU A 672 -7.69 -16.71 -3.14
CA LEU A 672 -7.06 -15.54 -2.51
C LEU A 672 -8.05 -14.65 -1.75
N SER A 673 -9.35 -14.83 -1.91
CA SER A 673 -10.41 -13.94 -1.37
C SER A 673 -10.24 -13.60 0.12
N ASN A 674 -9.91 -14.59 0.96
CA ASN A 674 -9.68 -14.42 2.40
C ASN A 674 -8.28 -14.86 2.85
N TYR A 675 -7.34 -14.95 1.90
CA TYR A 675 -6.00 -15.47 2.18
C TYR A 675 -5.22 -14.59 3.16
N SER A 676 -5.34 -13.27 3.07
CA SER A 676 -4.68 -12.33 4.00
C SER A 676 -5.08 -12.58 5.45
N ILE A 677 -6.36 -12.85 5.70
CA ILE A 677 -6.88 -13.13 7.05
C ILE A 677 -6.36 -14.49 7.53
N ALA A 678 -6.42 -15.52 6.69
CA ALA A 678 -5.96 -16.85 7.03
C ALA A 678 -4.46 -16.87 7.32
N LEU A 679 -3.65 -16.26 6.44
CA LEU A 679 -2.20 -16.16 6.62
C LEU A 679 -1.83 -15.41 7.91
N SER A 680 -2.50 -14.30 8.19
CA SER A 680 -2.29 -13.53 9.42
C SER A 680 -2.65 -14.35 10.67
N SER A 681 -3.74 -15.11 10.63
CA SER A 681 -4.16 -15.98 11.73
C SER A 681 -3.15 -17.12 11.98
N LEU A 682 -2.68 -17.78 10.91
CA LEU A 682 -1.73 -18.89 11.00
C LEU A 682 -0.37 -18.45 11.55
N THR A 683 0.06 -17.24 11.22
CA THR A 683 1.43 -16.77 11.51
C THR A 683 1.48 -15.67 12.57
N GLY A 684 0.34 -15.35 13.20
CA GLY A 684 0.23 -14.22 14.12
C GLY A 684 0.61 -12.88 13.46
N GLY A 685 0.36 -12.73 12.15
CA GLY A 685 0.70 -11.53 11.37
C GLY A 685 2.18 -11.44 10.94
N ARG A 686 2.99 -12.49 11.17
CA ARG A 686 4.43 -12.49 10.87
C ARG A 686 4.75 -12.75 9.39
N ALA A 687 3.80 -13.26 8.62
CA ALA A 687 3.96 -13.50 7.19
C ALA A 687 3.41 -12.35 6.36
N SER A 688 3.97 -12.19 5.18
CA SER A 688 3.46 -11.30 4.14
C SER A 688 3.43 -12.01 2.80
N PHE A 689 2.65 -11.49 1.86
CA PHE A 689 2.61 -12.06 0.53
C PHE A 689 2.49 -10.99 -0.56
N ILE A 690 2.88 -11.36 -1.76
CA ILE A 690 2.74 -10.57 -2.98
C ILE A 690 2.07 -11.46 -4.02
N THR A 691 1.17 -10.88 -4.80
CA THR A 691 0.48 -11.57 -5.90
C THR A 691 0.67 -10.82 -7.21
N LYS A 692 0.75 -11.59 -8.31
CA LYS A 692 0.80 -11.05 -9.66
C LYS A 692 -0.03 -11.96 -10.58
N PHE A 693 -0.86 -11.37 -11.44
CA PHE A 693 -1.57 -12.15 -12.46
C PHE A 693 -0.58 -12.94 -13.32
N ALA A 694 -0.82 -14.23 -13.49
CA ALA A 694 0.03 -15.13 -14.30
C ALA A 694 -0.65 -15.53 -15.61
N SER A 695 -1.78 -16.21 -15.55
CA SER A 695 -2.45 -16.80 -16.70
C SER A 695 -3.92 -17.12 -16.43
N TYR A 696 -4.60 -17.57 -17.46
CA TYR A 696 -5.90 -18.23 -17.34
C TYR A 696 -5.72 -19.73 -17.54
N GLU A 697 -6.29 -20.56 -16.66
CA GLU A 697 -6.22 -22.01 -16.74
C GLU A 697 -7.62 -22.64 -16.60
N LEU A 698 -7.78 -23.86 -17.09
CA LEU A 698 -9.05 -24.58 -17.05
C LEU A 698 -9.50 -24.83 -15.61
N VAL A 699 -10.76 -24.53 -15.33
CA VAL A 699 -11.36 -24.90 -14.04
C VAL A 699 -11.59 -26.41 -13.96
N PRO A 700 -11.57 -27.01 -12.76
CA PRO A 700 -12.00 -28.40 -12.57
C PRO A 700 -13.43 -28.63 -13.06
N ASN A 701 -13.72 -29.84 -13.60
CA ASN A 701 -15.03 -30.13 -14.19
C ASN A 701 -16.21 -29.93 -13.21
N GLU A 702 -16.02 -30.25 -11.92
CA GLU A 702 -17.05 -30.04 -10.89
C GLU A 702 -17.38 -28.57 -10.72
N LEU A 703 -16.34 -27.71 -10.70
CA LEU A 703 -16.51 -26.27 -10.60
C LEU A 703 -17.19 -25.71 -11.86
N GLN A 704 -16.83 -26.22 -13.05
CA GLN A 704 -17.47 -25.81 -14.30
C GLN A 704 -18.98 -26.09 -14.27
N GLN A 705 -19.41 -27.30 -13.85
CA GLN A 705 -20.82 -27.64 -13.74
C GLN A 705 -21.57 -26.73 -12.76
N LYS A 706 -20.94 -26.41 -11.64
CA LYS A 706 -21.52 -25.52 -10.66
C LYS A 706 -21.71 -24.10 -11.24
N LEU A 707 -20.71 -23.55 -11.92
CA LEU A 707 -20.78 -22.21 -12.53
C LEU A 707 -21.86 -22.13 -13.62
N ILE A 708 -22.01 -23.19 -14.43
CA ILE A 708 -23.07 -23.24 -15.44
C ILE A 708 -24.47 -23.29 -14.79
N ALA A 709 -24.63 -24.05 -13.71
CA ALA A 709 -25.90 -24.13 -12.99
C ALA A 709 -26.25 -22.80 -12.29
N GLU A 710 -25.26 -22.12 -11.69
CA GLU A 710 -25.43 -20.80 -11.07
C GLU A 710 -25.87 -19.75 -12.11
N HIS A 711 -25.22 -19.71 -13.27
CA HIS A 711 -25.58 -18.79 -14.36
C HIS A 711 -27.00 -19.03 -14.89
N ALA A 712 -27.39 -20.28 -15.08
CA ALA A 712 -28.75 -20.64 -15.52
C ALA A 712 -29.82 -20.21 -14.51
N ALA A 713 -29.51 -20.28 -13.21
CA ALA A 713 -30.40 -19.82 -12.16
C ALA A 713 -30.51 -18.28 -12.11
N GLU A 714 -29.42 -17.56 -12.38
CA GLU A 714 -29.40 -16.09 -12.47
C GLU A 714 -30.23 -15.60 -13.68
N GLU A 715 -30.03 -16.20 -14.87
CA GLU A 715 -30.84 -15.88 -16.06
C GLU A 715 -32.35 -16.09 -15.82
N ALA A 716 -32.71 -17.21 -15.20
CA ALA A 716 -34.13 -17.49 -14.90
C ALA A 716 -34.74 -16.48 -13.92
N ALA A 717 -33.95 -15.97 -12.97
CA ALA A 717 -34.38 -14.94 -12.03
C ALA A 717 -34.47 -13.52 -12.65
N GLU A 718 -33.68 -13.24 -13.67
CA GLU A 718 -33.75 -11.98 -14.42
C GLU A 718 -34.96 -11.94 -15.38
N ASP A 719 -35.35 -13.08 -15.96
CA ASP A 719 -36.51 -13.21 -16.84
C ASP A 719 -37.85 -13.13 -16.09
N ASP A 720 -37.87 -13.43 -14.78
CA ASP A 720 -39.06 -13.36 -13.92
C ASP A 720 -39.31 -11.96 -13.31
N ASN A 721 -38.39 -10.99 -13.48
CA ASN A 721 -38.51 -9.61 -13.03
C ASN A 721 -38.78 -8.65 -14.23
#